data_c03d9bc9dd1bff71de2f57e5d7c17b66
#
_entry.id   c03d9bc9dd1bff71de2f57e5d7c17b66
#
_cell.length_a   1.000
_cell.length_b   1.000
_cell.length_c   1.000
_cell.angle_alpha   90.00
_cell.angle_beta   90.00
_cell.angle_gamma   90.00
#
_symmetry.space_group_name_H-M   'P 1'
#
loop_
_entity.id
_entity.type
_entity.pdbx_description
1 polymer ?
#
loop_
_entity_poly.entity_id
_entity_poly.type
_entity_poly.pdbx_seq_one_letter_code
_entity_poly.pdbx_strand_id
1 'polypeptide(L)'
;MKRKALLLSLVFAATGVMAQTLSSGIDLNNLDRSVRPGDDFYHFAAGGWLKSHPLDAEHSDNGAFTDLYELNQKRIQNIILQYAGSPQKQGSLEQKIGSLYNLMMDSTRLNREGWTPIKPTLKKIADIRNKKEYQLVTAALDRNGENTMMFGIGIGADLRNADWNIVSLSQGGLGLGTRDYYLSDDAQNKHVLEAYKAYLKKLFMMTGSDEATAEKKMQAVLAIETRIARVSYDRVKLRDIDANYHKLSYTQLVTDYPGIDWGNVFLKSGFPAFDDVVVGQPEPIHEVEKILEETSLDDLKTYAEARVISGASSQLSDDFRAEAFKFSSVLSGTKQDRPRWKRAVSLVSGTLGEAIGKLYVEKYFPESSKKRMLELVHNLQTALGQRIDEATWMGAETKAQAKDKLSNFIIKIGYPDKWKDYSGLQVNDSLSLYANLQNIARWETDDVIARRANKRVDKTEWGMTPQTINAYYNPTTNEICFPAAILQPPFFDPTADDAANYGAIGGVIGHEMSHGFDDQGSQFDKTGNQRNWWTAADKRNFDARTKVLADNFSAFEVLPGVKVNGKQTLGENIGDNGGLNIALRALENAMKQNPLGVKDGFTPEQRFFLAWGRVWASNMAPEYVKYLLTVDVHSPNMARVNGALPQIDAWYKAFSVKKGDKLFLPKNKRAHIW
;
A
#
# COMPACT_ATOMS: atom_id res chain seq x y z
N MET A 1 -26.93 -78.67 32.65
CA MET A 1 -26.91 -77.19 32.66
C MET A 1 -25.45 -76.77 32.71
N LYS A 2 -24.88 -76.38 31.54
CA LYS A 2 -23.50 -75.90 31.45
C LYS A 2 -23.56 -74.43 30.98
N ARG A 3 -23.20 -73.48 31.85
CA ARG A 3 -23.04 -72.04 31.44
C ARG A 3 -21.73 -71.88 30.75
N LYS A 4 -21.78 -71.40 29.49
CA LYS A 4 -20.61 -70.89 28.74
C LYS A 4 -20.42 -69.42 29.04
N ALA A 5 -19.29 -69.07 29.64
CA ALA A 5 -18.85 -67.67 29.75
C ALA A 5 -18.20 -67.23 28.48
N LEU A 6 -18.69 -66.09 27.92
CA LEU A 6 -18.11 -65.44 26.76
C LEU A 6 -17.15 -64.34 27.23
N LEU A 7 -15.85 -64.53 27.04
CA LEU A 7 -14.85 -63.46 27.25
C LEU A 7 -14.87 -62.51 26.03
N LEU A 8 -15.29 -61.30 26.24
CA LEU A 8 -15.14 -60.18 25.26
C LEU A 8 -13.77 -59.56 25.46
N SER A 9 -12.85 -59.77 24.52
CA SER A 9 -11.56 -59.11 24.44
C SER A 9 -11.77 -57.74 23.82
N LEU A 10 -11.70 -56.64 24.61
CA LEU A 10 -11.59 -55.27 24.09
C LEU A 10 -10.19 -55.06 23.55
N VAL A 11 -10.09 -55.00 22.23
CA VAL A 11 -8.88 -54.49 21.53
C VAL A 11 -8.96 -52.97 21.54
N PHE A 12 -8.18 -52.33 22.40
CA PHE A 12 -7.90 -50.89 22.31
C PHE A 12 -7.03 -50.64 21.08
N ALA A 13 -7.62 -50.19 19.98
CA ALA A 13 -6.89 -49.61 18.90
C ALA A 13 -6.39 -48.21 19.34
N ALA A 14 -5.17 -48.11 19.80
CA ALA A 14 -4.49 -46.84 19.95
C ALA A 14 -4.25 -46.25 18.56
N THR A 15 -5.13 -45.40 18.10
CA THR A 15 -4.87 -44.54 16.98
C THR A 15 -3.81 -43.53 17.42
N GLY A 16 -2.55 -43.89 17.23
CA GLY A 16 -1.45 -42.94 17.32
C GLY A 16 -1.66 -41.86 16.28
N VAL A 17 -2.05 -40.67 16.70
CA VAL A 17 -1.91 -39.48 15.85
C VAL A 17 -0.42 -39.33 15.64
N MET A 18 0.07 -39.78 14.48
CA MET A 18 1.43 -39.47 14.05
C MET A 18 1.49 -37.94 13.94
N ALA A 19 2.21 -37.31 14.85
CA ALA A 19 2.53 -35.90 14.75
C ALA A 19 3.20 -35.68 13.38
N GLN A 20 2.56 -34.93 12.51
CA GLN A 20 3.10 -34.62 11.19
C GLN A 20 4.43 -33.92 11.39
N THR A 21 5.52 -34.50 10.89
CA THR A 21 6.85 -33.89 11.01
C THR A 21 6.87 -32.64 10.11
N LEU A 22 6.87 -31.46 10.74
CA LEU A 22 6.93 -30.19 10.03
C LEU A 22 8.21 -30.09 9.19
N SER A 23 8.11 -29.49 8.00
CA SER A 23 9.27 -29.21 7.13
C SER A 23 10.16 -28.12 7.73
N SER A 24 11.38 -27.94 7.16
CA SER A 24 12.26 -26.82 7.51
C SER A 24 11.69 -25.46 7.05
N GLY A 25 10.77 -25.46 6.09
CA GLY A 25 10.30 -24.27 5.38
C GLY A 25 11.32 -23.66 4.42
N ILE A 26 12.46 -24.31 4.21
CA ILE A 26 13.54 -23.82 3.33
C ILE A 26 13.65 -24.74 2.10
N ASP A 27 13.43 -24.16 0.92
CA ASP A 27 13.78 -24.83 -0.35
C ASP A 27 15.24 -24.57 -0.69
N LEU A 28 16.06 -25.63 -0.64
CA LEU A 28 17.51 -25.54 -0.87
C LEU A 28 17.86 -25.10 -2.30
N ASN A 29 16.96 -25.25 -3.26
CA ASN A 29 17.16 -24.82 -4.64
C ASN A 29 17.13 -23.29 -4.76
N ASN A 30 16.54 -22.59 -3.81
CA ASN A 30 16.51 -21.14 -3.79
C ASN A 30 17.88 -20.53 -3.45
N LEU A 31 18.76 -21.29 -2.81
CA LEU A 31 20.07 -20.81 -2.35
C LEU A 31 21.09 -20.74 -3.49
N ASP A 32 21.99 -19.77 -3.42
CA ASP A 32 23.24 -19.75 -4.17
C ASP A 32 24.44 -19.92 -3.23
N ARG A 33 24.87 -21.16 -3.06
CA ARG A 33 25.99 -21.50 -2.15
C ARG A 33 27.35 -21.04 -2.66
N SER A 34 27.47 -20.52 -3.87
CA SER A 34 28.69 -19.89 -4.38
C SER A 34 28.89 -18.47 -3.82
N VAL A 35 27.85 -17.86 -3.29
CA VAL A 35 27.88 -16.55 -2.65
C VAL A 35 28.11 -16.71 -1.15
N ARG A 36 29.00 -15.89 -0.59
CA ARG A 36 29.20 -15.89 0.86
C ARG A 36 28.12 -15.09 1.57
N PRO A 37 27.50 -15.59 2.65
CA PRO A 37 26.43 -14.88 3.38
C PRO A 37 26.83 -13.49 3.87
N GLY A 38 28.12 -13.33 4.28
CA GLY A 38 28.64 -12.06 4.77
C GLY A 38 29.00 -11.05 3.68
N ASP A 39 29.00 -11.46 2.41
CA ASP A 39 29.28 -10.58 1.28
C ASP A 39 28.03 -10.11 0.57
N ASP A 40 27.00 -11.00 0.45
CA ASP A 40 25.72 -10.71 -0.17
C ASP A 40 24.69 -11.75 0.29
N PHE A 41 23.98 -11.44 1.35
CA PHE A 41 23.01 -12.37 1.92
C PHE A 41 21.77 -12.55 1.03
N TYR A 42 21.36 -11.51 0.32
CA TYR A 42 20.24 -11.57 -0.59
C TYR A 42 20.44 -12.63 -1.69
N HIS A 43 21.57 -12.59 -2.38
CA HIS A 43 21.90 -13.60 -3.39
C HIS A 43 22.25 -14.97 -2.77
N PHE A 44 22.85 -15.02 -1.58
CA PHE A 44 23.04 -16.29 -0.88
C PHE A 44 21.71 -17.00 -0.61
N ALA A 45 20.73 -16.28 -0.05
CA ALA A 45 19.45 -16.85 0.36
C ALA A 45 18.49 -17.11 -0.81
N ALA A 46 18.58 -16.34 -1.90
CA ALA A 46 17.62 -16.35 -2.98
C ALA A 46 18.23 -16.46 -4.39
N GLY A 47 19.55 -16.54 -4.55
CA GLY A 47 20.21 -16.50 -5.86
C GLY A 47 19.83 -17.65 -6.81
N GLY A 48 19.52 -18.84 -6.30
CA GLY A 48 18.97 -19.95 -7.08
C GLY A 48 17.56 -19.63 -7.60
N TRP A 49 16.70 -19.08 -6.74
CA TRP A 49 15.38 -18.62 -7.12
C TRP A 49 15.42 -17.50 -8.18
N LEU A 50 16.25 -16.48 -7.96
CA LEU A 50 16.41 -15.36 -8.91
C LEU A 50 16.85 -15.83 -10.31
N LYS A 51 17.76 -16.81 -10.39
CA LYS A 51 18.22 -17.39 -11.66
C LYS A 51 17.13 -18.19 -12.37
N SER A 52 16.33 -18.94 -11.61
CA SER A 52 15.28 -19.82 -12.16
C SER A 52 13.97 -19.09 -12.49
N HIS A 53 13.78 -17.85 -12.00
CA HIS A 53 12.59 -17.04 -12.20
C HIS A 53 12.95 -15.69 -12.85
N PRO A 54 13.40 -15.67 -14.11
CA PRO A 54 13.66 -14.41 -14.79
C PRO A 54 12.38 -13.58 -14.91
N LEU A 55 12.54 -12.25 -14.95
CA LEU A 55 11.42 -11.34 -15.14
C LEU A 55 10.80 -11.54 -16.52
N ASP A 56 9.49 -11.69 -16.58
CA ASP A 56 8.75 -11.81 -17.83
C ASP A 56 8.36 -10.43 -18.41
N ALA A 57 7.69 -10.42 -19.56
CA ALA A 57 7.35 -9.19 -20.26
C ALA A 57 6.16 -8.41 -19.63
N GLU A 58 5.31 -9.09 -18.88
CA GLU A 58 4.09 -8.52 -18.27
C GLU A 58 4.38 -7.81 -16.94
N HIS A 59 5.45 -8.21 -16.23
CA HIS A 59 5.72 -7.76 -14.88
C HIS A 59 6.90 -6.77 -14.81
N SER A 60 6.78 -5.75 -13.95
CA SER A 60 7.88 -4.84 -13.58
C SER A 60 8.80 -5.44 -12.51
N ASP A 61 8.25 -6.38 -11.75
CA ASP A 61 8.92 -7.18 -10.75
C ASP A 61 8.28 -8.56 -10.63
N ASN A 62 9.02 -9.51 -10.09
CA ASN A 62 8.49 -10.80 -9.66
C ASN A 62 8.90 -11.07 -8.21
N GLY A 63 8.41 -12.14 -7.61
CA GLY A 63 8.73 -12.51 -6.23
C GLY A 63 7.52 -12.99 -5.46
N ALA A 64 7.66 -13.12 -4.12
CA ALA A 64 6.63 -13.68 -3.28
C ALA A 64 5.28 -12.91 -3.37
N PHE A 65 5.33 -11.59 -3.40
CA PHE A 65 4.13 -10.76 -3.54
C PHE A 65 3.46 -10.94 -4.90
N THR A 66 4.24 -10.94 -5.98
CA THR A 66 3.75 -11.13 -7.35
C THR A 66 3.20 -12.54 -7.55
N ASP A 67 3.86 -13.57 -7.02
CA ASP A 67 3.38 -14.96 -7.06
C ASP A 67 2.01 -15.11 -6.38
N LEU A 68 1.85 -14.51 -5.18
CA LEU A 68 0.57 -14.49 -4.48
C LEU A 68 -0.48 -13.66 -5.21
N TYR A 69 -0.08 -12.52 -5.79
CA TYR A 69 -0.97 -11.70 -6.59
C TYR A 69 -1.53 -12.49 -7.78
N GLU A 70 -0.68 -13.19 -8.52
CA GLU A 70 -1.10 -14.03 -9.64
C GLU A 70 -2.02 -15.18 -9.21
N LEU A 71 -1.72 -15.82 -8.08
CA LEU A 71 -2.61 -16.81 -7.48
C LEU A 71 -3.97 -16.21 -7.11
N ASN A 72 -3.98 -15.02 -6.50
CA ASN A 72 -5.21 -14.32 -6.14
C ASN A 72 -6.02 -13.89 -7.35
N GLN A 73 -5.37 -13.42 -8.43
CA GLN A 73 -6.07 -13.09 -9.67
C GLN A 73 -6.89 -14.29 -10.17
N LYS A 74 -6.31 -15.50 -10.18
CA LYS A 74 -7.00 -16.74 -10.57
C LYS A 74 -8.13 -17.11 -9.60
N ARG A 75 -7.90 -17.00 -8.30
CA ARG A 75 -8.92 -17.30 -7.27
C ARG A 75 -10.12 -16.37 -7.37
N ILE A 76 -9.86 -15.06 -7.50
CA ILE A 76 -10.90 -14.03 -7.63
C ILE A 76 -11.62 -14.21 -8.98
N GLN A 77 -10.91 -14.51 -10.07
CA GLN A 77 -11.52 -14.85 -11.34
C GLN A 77 -12.51 -16.01 -11.20
N ASN A 78 -12.11 -17.10 -10.51
CA ASN A 78 -12.98 -18.25 -10.27
C ASN A 78 -14.23 -17.90 -9.45
N ILE A 79 -14.16 -16.91 -8.56
CA ILE A 79 -15.34 -16.37 -7.84
C ILE A 79 -16.24 -15.60 -8.81
N ILE A 80 -15.66 -14.69 -9.58
CA ILE A 80 -16.40 -13.80 -10.50
C ILE A 80 -17.12 -14.60 -11.59
N LEU A 81 -16.46 -15.61 -12.18
CA LEU A 81 -17.01 -16.43 -13.27
C LEU A 81 -18.24 -17.24 -12.85
N GLN A 82 -18.46 -17.49 -11.56
CA GLN A 82 -19.71 -18.11 -11.08
C GLN A 82 -20.93 -17.22 -11.34
N TYR A 83 -20.73 -15.90 -11.41
CA TYR A 83 -21.80 -14.91 -11.60
C TYR A 83 -21.82 -14.30 -13.00
N ALA A 84 -20.65 -14.23 -13.66
CA ALA A 84 -20.54 -13.63 -15.00
C ALA A 84 -21.08 -14.52 -16.13
N GLY A 85 -21.15 -15.84 -15.93
CA GLY A 85 -21.53 -16.81 -16.97
C GLY A 85 -23.05 -17.02 -17.12
N SER A 86 -23.89 -16.45 -16.29
CA SER A 86 -25.34 -16.63 -16.33
C SER A 86 -26.08 -15.38 -15.82
N PRO A 87 -27.34 -15.16 -16.28
CA PRO A 87 -28.15 -14.04 -15.79
C PRO A 87 -28.38 -14.12 -14.27
N GLN A 88 -28.18 -13.00 -13.60
CA GLN A 88 -28.37 -12.85 -12.17
C GLN A 88 -29.58 -11.94 -11.88
N LYS A 89 -30.12 -12.04 -10.66
CA LYS A 89 -31.22 -11.16 -10.24
C LYS A 89 -30.77 -9.70 -10.25
N GLN A 90 -31.50 -8.85 -10.96
CA GLN A 90 -31.19 -7.42 -11.05
C GLN A 90 -31.06 -6.76 -9.66
N GLY A 91 -30.00 -6.00 -9.46
CA GLY A 91 -29.67 -5.32 -8.19
C GLY A 91 -29.03 -6.21 -7.13
N SER A 92 -28.89 -7.52 -7.37
CA SER A 92 -28.15 -8.40 -6.46
C SER A 92 -26.65 -8.15 -6.53
N LEU A 93 -25.91 -8.60 -5.52
CA LEU A 93 -24.45 -8.51 -5.49
C LEU A 93 -23.81 -9.32 -6.64
N GLU A 94 -24.37 -10.49 -6.90
CA GLU A 94 -23.96 -11.40 -7.97
C GLU A 94 -24.07 -10.71 -9.34
N GLN A 95 -25.19 -9.97 -9.58
CA GLN A 95 -25.36 -9.21 -10.82
C GLN A 95 -24.30 -8.11 -10.93
N LYS A 96 -24.02 -7.37 -9.86
CA LYS A 96 -23.04 -6.28 -9.90
C LYS A 96 -21.64 -6.82 -10.22
N ILE A 97 -21.23 -7.95 -9.61
CA ILE A 97 -19.95 -8.64 -9.86
C ILE A 97 -19.88 -9.08 -11.33
N GLY A 98 -20.89 -9.83 -11.80
CA GLY A 98 -20.91 -10.37 -13.16
C GLY A 98 -20.94 -9.28 -14.23
N SER A 99 -21.78 -8.27 -14.04
CA SER A 99 -21.94 -7.15 -14.98
C SER A 99 -20.66 -6.32 -15.13
N LEU A 100 -19.99 -5.95 -14.05
CA LEU A 100 -18.73 -5.19 -14.13
C LEU A 100 -17.65 -5.97 -14.86
N TYR A 101 -17.54 -7.27 -14.59
CA TYR A 101 -16.59 -8.13 -15.30
C TYR A 101 -16.90 -8.19 -16.80
N ASN A 102 -18.16 -8.46 -17.15
CA ASN A 102 -18.60 -8.59 -18.55
C ASN A 102 -18.43 -7.28 -19.31
N LEU A 103 -18.77 -6.12 -18.72
CA LEU A 103 -18.56 -4.81 -19.33
C LEU A 103 -17.09 -4.55 -19.68
N MET A 104 -16.16 -4.92 -18.81
CA MET A 104 -14.72 -4.77 -19.07
C MET A 104 -14.20 -5.81 -20.08
N MET A 105 -14.81 -7.01 -20.13
CA MET A 105 -14.43 -8.05 -21.09
C MET A 105 -14.96 -7.83 -22.49
N ASP A 106 -16.02 -7.04 -22.67
CA ASP A 106 -16.67 -6.78 -23.99
C ASP A 106 -15.84 -5.78 -24.83
N SER A 107 -14.73 -6.27 -25.39
CA SER A 107 -13.86 -5.46 -26.26
C SER A 107 -14.58 -4.95 -27.50
N THR A 108 -15.53 -5.72 -28.03
CA THR A 108 -16.32 -5.31 -29.22
C THR A 108 -17.12 -4.06 -28.91
N ARG A 109 -17.79 -4.02 -27.75
CA ARG A 109 -18.55 -2.87 -27.31
C ARG A 109 -17.64 -1.67 -27.00
N LEU A 110 -16.55 -1.88 -26.23
CA LEU A 110 -15.61 -0.82 -25.89
C LEU A 110 -14.99 -0.17 -27.14
N ASN A 111 -14.60 -0.99 -28.14
CA ASN A 111 -14.04 -0.48 -29.39
C ASN A 111 -15.08 0.25 -30.25
N ARG A 112 -16.34 -0.21 -30.26
CA ARG A 112 -17.43 0.48 -30.95
C ARG A 112 -17.79 1.82 -30.29
N GLU A 113 -17.79 1.89 -28.98
CA GLU A 113 -18.08 3.09 -28.22
C GLU A 113 -16.94 4.13 -28.32
N GLY A 114 -15.67 3.68 -28.45
CA GLY A 114 -14.49 4.53 -28.52
C GLY A 114 -14.42 5.49 -27.34
N TRP A 115 -14.24 6.79 -27.59
CA TRP A 115 -14.28 7.82 -26.57
C TRP A 115 -15.67 8.47 -26.35
N THR A 116 -16.71 7.97 -27.04
CA THR A 116 -18.09 8.49 -26.90
C THR A 116 -18.57 8.54 -25.44
N PRO A 117 -18.25 7.55 -24.56
CA PRO A 117 -18.70 7.56 -23.16
C PRO A 117 -18.27 8.79 -22.35
N ILE A 118 -17.14 9.42 -22.67
CA ILE A 118 -16.66 10.62 -21.95
C ILE A 118 -17.19 11.93 -22.53
N LYS A 119 -17.81 11.93 -23.72
CA LYS A 119 -18.34 13.16 -24.35
C LYS A 119 -19.30 13.97 -23.46
N PRO A 120 -20.22 13.36 -22.70
CA PRO A 120 -21.08 14.13 -21.79
C PRO A 120 -20.30 14.87 -20.70
N THR A 121 -19.24 14.27 -20.18
CA THR A 121 -18.35 14.89 -19.17
C THR A 121 -17.54 16.03 -19.78
N LEU A 122 -16.93 15.80 -20.96
CA LEU A 122 -16.21 16.84 -21.70
C LEU A 122 -17.11 18.01 -22.09
N LYS A 123 -18.36 17.74 -22.44
CA LYS A 123 -19.35 18.80 -22.72
C LYS A 123 -19.65 19.66 -21.48
N LYS A 124 -19.78 19.05 -20.28
CA LYS A 124 -19.93 19.83 -19.04
C LYS A 124 -18.78 20.80 -18.84
N ILE A 125 -17.52 20.38 -19.13
CA ILE A 125 -16.34 21.23 -19.04
C ILE A 125 -16.38 22.32 -20.12
N ALA A 126 -16.69 21.98 -21.36
CA ALA A 126 -16.79 22.92 -22.46
C ALA A 126 -17.85 24.03 -22.22
N ASP A 127 -18.98 23.67 -21.60
CA ASP A 127 -20.08 24.58 -21.30
C ASP A 127 -19.79 25.56 -20.14
N ILE A 128 -18.67 25.43 -19.40
CA ILE A 128 -18.27 26.34 -18.32
C ILE A 128 -18.05 27.76 -18.89
N ARG A 129 -18.65 28.77 -18.27
CA ARG A 129 -18.68 30.15 -18.76
C ARG A 129 -17.77 31.11 -17.99
N ASN A 130 -17.39 30.75 -16.78
CA ASN A 130 -16.55 31.57 -15.92
C ASN A 130 -15.81 30.72 -14.87
N LYS A 131 -14.81 31.32 -14.19
CA LYS A 131 -13.96 30.64 -13.22
C LYS A 131 -14.69 30.16 -11.97
N LYS A 132 -15.76 30.82 -11.56
CA LYS A 132 -16.60 30.36 -10.46
C LYS A 132 -17.31 29.05 -10.84
N GLU A 133 -17.93 29.01 -12.02
CA GLU A 133 -18.56 27.80 -12.55
C GLU A 133 -17.55 26.65 -12.74
N TYR A 134 -16.30 26.97 -13.14
CA TYR A 134 -15.21 26.01 -13.24
C TYR A 134 -14.98 25.26 -11.91
N GLN A 135 -14.86 25.99 -10.79
CA GLN A 135 -14.68 25.39 -9.46
C GLN A 135 -15.83 24.43 -9.10
N LEU A 136 -17.07 24.81 -9.42
CA LEU A 136 -18.25 24.01 -9.07
C LEU A 136 -18.39 22.75 -9.93
N VAL A 137 -18.08 22.88 -11.22
CA VAL A 137 -18.14 21.73 -12.14
C VAL A 137 -17.04 20.73 -11.83
N THR A 138 -15.80 21.19 -11.60
CA THR A 138 -14.70 20.30 -11.24
C THR A 138 -14.93 19.60 -9.91
N ALA A 139 -15.46 20.28 -8.89
CA ALA A 139 -15.81 19.65 -7.62
C ALA A 139 -16.91 18.57 -7.79
N ALA A 140 -17.92 18.82 -8.62
CA ALA A 140 -18.95 17.84 -8.94
C ALA A 140 -18.40 16.66 -9.76
N LEU A 141 -17.44 16.88 -10.62
CA LEU A 141 -16.75 15.81 -11.38
C LEU A 141 -15.87 14.96 -10.47
N ASP A 142 -15.15 15.57 -9.54
CA ASP A 142 -14.30 14.83 -8.59
C ASP A 142 -15.11 13.94 -7.64
N ARG A 143 -16.32 14.36 -7.26
CA ARG A 143 -17.27 13.47 -6.56
C ARG A 143 -17.62 12.22 -7.36
N ASN A 144 -17.50 12.27 -8.68
CA ASN A 144 -17.68 11.12 -9.59
C ASN A 144 -16.35 10.43 -9.95
N GLY A 145 -15.24 10.78 -9.31
CA GLY A 145 -13.93 10.13 -9.49
C GLY A 145 -13.07 10.68 -10.63
N GLU A 146 -13.35 11.90 -11.15
CA GLU A 146 -12.61 12.44 -12.33
C GLU A 146 -11.28 13.11 -11.99
N ASN A 147 -11.03 13.44 -10.74
CA ASN A 147 -9.78 14.09 -10.28
C ASN A 147 -9.44 15.37 -11.07
N THR A 148 -10.42 16.22 -11.34
CA THR A 148 -10.28 17.46 -12.12
C THR A 148 -9.85 18.67 -11.30
N MET A 149 -9.95 18.60 -9.96
CA MET A 149 -9.49 19.64 -9.05
C MET A 149 -7.96 19.61 -8.94
N MET A 150 -7.39 20.74 -8.51
CA MET A 150 -5.94 20.91 -8.33
C MET A 150 -5.49 20.62 -6.89
N PHE A 151 -6.41 20.21 -6.03
CA PHE A 151 -6.17 19.78 -4.64
C PHE A 151 -7.12 18.64 -4.28
N GLY A 152 -6.78 17.88 -3.24
CA GLY A 152 -7.64 16.82 -2.72
C GLY A 152 -8.50 17.28 -1.55
N ILE A 153 -9.72 16.74 -1.46
CA ILE A 153 -10.59 16.85 -0.27
C ILE A 153 -10.73 15.44 0.31
N GLY A 154 -10.40 15.30 1.58
CA GLY A 154 -10.50 14.03 2.31
C GLY A 154 -11.31 14.15 3.59
N ILE A 155 -11.60 13.01 4.21
CA ILE A 155 -12.19 12.92 5.54
C ILE A 155 -11.65 11.70 6.26
N GLY A 156 -11.13 11.90 7.46
CA GLY A 156 -10.54 10.84 8.29
C GLY A 156 -10.32 11.30 9.71
N ALA A 157 -9.68 10.48 10.52
CA ALA A 157 -9.39 10.81 11.91
C ALA A 157 -8.56 12.09 12.02
N ASP A 158 -8.97 12.99 12.93
CA ASP A 158 -8.16 14.16 13.32
C ASP A 158 -6.93 13.67 14.10
N LEU A 159 -5.72 13.98 13.63
CA LEU A 159 -4.48 13.52 14.24
C LEU A 159 -4.32 13.97 15.70
N ARG A 160 -4.98 15.08 16.11
CA ARG A 160 -4.93 15.60 17.48
C ARG A 160 -6.20 15.33 18.29
N ASN A 161 -7.21 14.72 17.66
CA ASN A 161 -8.43 14.23 18.30
C ASN A 161 -8.93 12.97 17.56
N ALA A 162 -8.18 11.88 17.66
CA ALA A 162 -8.35 10.66 16.86
C ALA A 162 -9.69 9.93 17.04
N ASP A 163 -10.50 10.34 18.02
CA ASP A 163 -11.87 9.82 18.19
C ASP A 163 -12.87 10.43 17.20
N TRP A 164 -12.51 11.52 16.52
CA TRP A 164 -13.39 12.22 15.59
C TRP A 164 -12.80 12.33 14.20
N ASN A 165 -13.66 12.21 13.20
CA ASN A 165 -13.29 12.49 11.81
C ASN A 165 -13.29 14.00 11.56
N ILE A 166 -12.34 14.45 10.74
CA ILE A 166 -12.22 15.85 10.30
C ILE A 166 -12.04 15.88 8.77
N VAL A 167 -12.57 16.95 8.15
CA VAL A 167 -12.32 17.23 6.73
C VAL A 167 -10.88 17.71 6.56
N SER A 168 -10.23 17.31 5.49
CA SER A 168 -8.86 17.71 5.18
C SER A 168 -8.70 18.15 3.73
N LEU A 169 -7.79 19.11 3.51
CA LEU A 169 -7.34 19.54 2.19
C LEU A 169 -5.88 19.13 2.01
N SER A 170 -5.56 18.62 0.84
CA SER A 170 -4.21 18.18 0.51
C SER A 170 -3.77 18.69 -0.85
N GLN A 171 -2.45 18.82 -1.04
CA GLN A 171 -1.89 19.07 -2.36
C GLN A 171 -2.33 17.99 -3.37
N GLY A 172 -2.53 18.40 -4.63
CA GLY A 172 -2.98 17.53 -5.70
C GLY A 172 -2.69 18.13 -7.07
N GLY A 173 -3.36 17.63 -8.10
CA GLY A 173 -3.36 18.22 -9.43
C GLY A 173 -2.18 17.86 -10.35
N LEU A 174 -1.22 17.04 -9.89
CA LEU A 174 -0.10 16.60 -10.74
C LEU A 174 -0.45 15.31 -11.48
N GLY A 175 -0.36 15.30 -12.81
CA GLY A 175 -0.61 14.11 -13.62
C GLY A 175 0.44 13.01 -13.43
N LEU A 176 1.67 13.37 -13.06
CA LEU A 176 2.76 12.45 -12.74
C LEU A 176 2.87 12.11 -11.24
N GLY A 177 1.97 12.63 -10.42
CA GLY A 177 1.84 12.30 -8.99
C GLY A 177 2.89 12.89 -8.06
N THR A 178 4.08 13.25 -8.52
CA THR A 178 5.13 13.90 -7.71
C THR A 178 5.79 15.05 -8.45
N ARG A 179 6.24 16.05 -7.68
CA ARG A 179 6.93 17.25 -8.20
C ARG A 179 8.24 16.93 -8.92
N ASP A 180 8.90 15.84 -8.53
CA ASP A 180 10.24 15.52 -8.99
C ASP A 180 10.32 15.30 -10.50
N TYR A 181 9.28 14.75 -11.12
CA TYR A 181 9.22 14.59 -12.58
C TYR A 181 9.17 15.92 -13.35
N TYR A 182 8.69 17.00 -12.74
CA TYR A 182 8.58 18.32 -13.37
C TYR A 182 9.81 19.20 -13.16
N LEU A 183 10.55 18.98 -12.06
CA LEU A 183 11.56 19.92 -11.57
C LEU A 183 12.98 19.36 -11.55
N SER A 184 13.14 18.05 -11.59
CA SER A 184 14.45 17.41 -11.50
C SER A 184 15.23 17.49 -12.82
N ASP A 185 16.54 17.67 -12.71
CA ASP A 185 17.46 17.57 -13.85
C ASP A 185 17.92 16.14 -14.16
N ASP A 186 17.47 15.17 -13.36
CA ASP A 186 17.76 13.75 -13.58
C ASP A 186 17.27 13.28 -14.96
N ALA A 187 18.12 12.51 -15.67
CA ALA A 187 17.82 12.07 -17.03
C ALA A 187 16.59 11.16 -17.10
N GLN A 188 16.35 10.32 -16.08
CA GLN A 188 15.18 9.46 -16.04
C GLN A 188 13.90 10.27 -15.82
N ASN A 189 13.91 11.23 -14.90
CA ASN A 189 12.77 12.09 -14.66
C ASN A 189 12.42 12.93 -15.90
N LYS A 190 13.42 13.46 -16.60
CA LYS A 190 13.22 14.12 -17.89
C LYS A 190 12.61 13.19 -18.95
N HIS A 191 13.09 11.94 -19.03
CA HIS A 191 12.53 10.96 -19.96
C HIS A 191 11.05 10.67 -19.66
N VAL A 192 10.68 10.52 -18.40
CA VAL A 192 9.28 10.35 -17.98
C VAL A 192 8.43 11.57 -18.35
N LEU A 193 8.94 12.80 -18.12
CA LEU A 193 8.22 14.02 -18.48
C LEU A 193 7.99 14.13 -20.00
N GLU A 194 8.99 13.81 -20.82
CA GLU A 194 8.83 13.82 -22.29
C GLU A 194 7.83 12.75 -22.76
N ALA A 195 7.84 11.57 -22.16
CA ALA A 195 6.85 10.54 -22.43
C ALA A 195 5.42 10.98 -22.05
N TYR A 196 5.29 11.69 -20.92
CA TYR A 196 4.01 12.26 -20.49
C TYR A 196 3.49 13.34 -21.44
N LYS A 197 4.34 14.23 -21.90
CA LYS A 197 4.00 15.25 -22.93
C LYS A 197 3.46 14.57 -24.19
N ALA A 198 4.18 13.58 -24.70
CA ALA A 198 3.76 12.83 -25.88
C ALA A 198 2.41 12.12 -25.67
N TYR A 199 2.20 11.55 -24.49
CA TYR A 199 0.94 10.91 -24.10
C TYR A 199 -0.21 11.91 -24.09
N LEU A 200 -0.09 13.04 -23.40
CA LEU A 200 -1.14 14.07 -23.35
C LEU A 200 -1.49 14.59 -24.74
N LYS A 201 -0.49 14.94 -25.55
CA LYS A 201 -0.68 15.38 -26.94
C LYS A 201 -1.46 14.33 -27.73
N LYS A 202 -1.08 13.05 -27.62
CA LYS A 202 -1.75 11.96 -28.32
C LYS A 202 -3.21 11.80 -27.88
N LEU A 203 -3.51 11.89 -26.57
CA LEU A 203 -4.87 11.82 -26.06
C LEU A 203 -5.75 12.95 -26.62
N PHE A 204 -5.26 14.18 -26.70
CA PHE A 204 -6.00 15.28 -27.33
C PHE A 204 -6.25 15.05 -28.82
N MET A 205 -5.29 14.49 -29.54
CA MET A 205 -5.50 14.13 -30.96
C MET A 205 -6.56 13.02 -31.10
N MET A 206 -6.55 12.01 -30.22
CA MET A 206 -7.52 10.90 -30.24
C MET A 206 -8.93 11.36 -29.90
N THR A 207 -9.08 12.48 -29.21
CA THR A 207 -10.39 13.09 -28.90
C THR A 207 -10.79 14.21 -29.88
N GLY A 208 -10.06 14.37 -31.00
CA GLY A 208 -10.49 15.18 -32.14
C GLY A 208 -9.73 16.50 -32.32
N SER A 209 -8.70 16.81 -31.54
CA SER A 209 -7.83 17.96 -31.79
C SER A 209 -6.87 17.67 -32.96
N ASP A 210 -6.62 18.66 -33.82
CA ASP A 210 -5.48 18.60 -34.75
C ASP A 210 -4.14 18.69 -33.98
N GLU A 211 -3.04 18.39 -34.64
CA GLU A 211 -1.73 18.30 -34.00
C GLU A 211 -1.29 19.63 -33.36
N ALA A 212 -1.53 20.78 -34.02
CA ALA A 212 -1.15 22.07 -33.49
C ALA A 212 -1.98 22.46 -32.26
N THR A 213 -3.28 22.15 -32.28
CA THR A 213 -4.18 22.36 -31.14
C THR A 213 -3.83 21.44 -29.99
N ALA A 214 -3.54 20.16 -30.24
CA ALA A 214 -3.13 19.21 -29.24
C ALA A 214 -1.81 19.62 -28.54
N GLU A 215 -0.86 20.15 -29.31
CA GLU A 215 0.40 20.71 -28.78
C GLU A 215 0.14 21.88 -27.82
N LYS A 216 -0.71 22.85 -28.22
CA LYS A 216 -1.08 23.99 -27.36
C LYS A 216 -1.77 23.52 -26.07
N LYS A 217 -2.71 22.59 -26.18
CA LYS A 217 -3.42 22.02 -25.03
C LYS A 217 -2.45 21.32 -24.06
N MET A 218 -1.54 20.51 -24.57
CA MET A 218 -0.51 19.85 -23.77
C MET A 218 0.36 20.88 -23.02
N GLN A 219 0.80 21.94 -23.71
CA GLN A 219 1.59 23.00 -23.08
C GLN A 219 0.81 23.74 -21.97
N ALA A 220 -0.48 24.01 -22.18
CA ALA A 220 -1.35 24.62 -21.16
C ALA A 220 -1.46 23.76 -19.90
N VAL A 221 -1.66 22.44 -20.05
CA VAL A 221 -1.67 21.49 -18.92
C VAL A 221 -0.35 21.52 -18.18
N LEU A 222 0.77 21.41 -18.87
CA LEU A 222 2.10 21.42 -18.25
C LEU A 222 2.43 22.73 -17.55
N ALA A 223 1.97 23.87 -18.09
CA ALA A 223 2.16 25.16 -17.44
C ALA A 223 1.49 25.20 -16.05
N ILE A 224 0.26 24.70 -15.95
CA ILE A 224 -0.48 24.58 -14.67
C ILE A 224 0.22 23.58 -13.73
N GLU A 225 0.50 22.38 -14.20
CA GLU A 225 1.11 21.33 -13.38
C GLU A 225 2.51 21.71 -12.89
N THR A 226 3.31 22.42 -13.71
CA THR A 226 4.63 22.92 -13.30
C THR A 226 4.52 23.98 -12.21
N ARG A 227 3.50 24.86 -12.25
CA ARG A 227 3.24 25.82 -11.17
C ARG A 227 2.94 25.10 -9.86
N ILE A 228 2.02 24.11 -9.90
CA ILE A 228 1.68 23.28 -8.76
C ILE A 228 2.93 22.55 -8.22
N ALA A 229 3.73 21.94 -9.09
CA ALA A 229 4.93 21.19 -8.70
C ALA A 229 5.95 22.05 -7.94
N ARG A 230 6.11 23.31 -8.29
CA ARG A 230 7.07 24.24 -7.65
C ARG A 230 6.77 24.45 -6.17
N VAL A 231 5.52 24.46 -5.78
CA VAL A 231 5.07 24.70 -4.39
C VAL A 231 4.71 23.41 -3.64
N SER A 232 4.55 22.29 -4.35
CA SER A 232 4.24 21.00 -3.73
C SER A 232 5.36 20.56 -2.80
N TYR A 233 4.99 19.95 -1.69
CA TYR A 233 5.94 19.35 -0.75
C TYR A 233 6.57 18.09 -1.37
N ASP A 234 7.86 17.93 -1.13
CA ASP A 234 8.56 16.70 -1.49
C ASP A 234 8.22 15.54 -0.54
N ARG A 235 8.67 14.34 -0.87
CA ARG A 235 8.36 13.13 -0.11
C ARG A 235 8.85 13.17 1.34
N VAL A 236 9.97 13.85 1.61
CA VAL A 236 10.50 13.97 2.98
C VAL A 236 9.64 14.93 3.80
N LYS A 237 9.29 16.10 3.23
CA LYS A 237 8.44 17.10 3.90
C LYS A 237 7.01 16.56 4.12
N LEU A 238 6.49 15.71 3.21
CA LEU A 238 5.18 15.04 3.40
C LEU A 238 5.17 14.06 4.58
N ARG A 239 6.33 13.60 5.05
CA ARG A 239 6.43 12.76 6.25
C ARG A 239 6.43 13.55 7.55
N ASP A 240 6.66 14.84 7.52
CA ASP A 240 6.64 15.69 8.72
C ASP A 240 5.18 15.99 9.11
N ILE A 241 4.71 15.34 10.17
CA ILE A 241 3.31 15.44 10.62
C ILE A 241 2.94 16.87 10.96
N ASP A 242 3.81 17.61 11.65
CA ASP A 242 3.53 19.00 12.07
C ASP A 242 3.53 19.94 10.86
N ALA A 243 4.40 19.73 9.89
CA ALA A 243 4.43 20.49 8.65
C ALA A 243 3.18 20.23 7.75
N ASN A 244 2.42 19.18 8.01
CA ASN A 244 1.22 18.79 7.26
C ASN A 244 -0.08 18.88 8.08
N TYR A 245 -0.08 19.61 9.21
CA TYR A 245 -1.25 19.75 10.05
C TYR A 245 -1.55 21.19 10.42
N HIS A 246 -2.44 21.86 9.69
CA HIS A 246 -2.87 23.22 9.93
C HIS A 246 -4.39 23.24 10.10
N LYS A 247 -4.84 23.08 11.35
CA LYS A 247 -6.27 23.07 11.67
C LYS A 247 -6.81 24.50 11.69
N LEU A 248 -7.84 24.75 10.91
CA LEU A 248 -8.56 26.03 10.78
C LEU A 248 -10.04 25.81 11.07
N SER A 249 -10.69 26.83 11.63
CA SER A 249 -12.14 26.91 11.56
C SER A 249 -12.59 27.17 10.11
N TYR A 250 -13.82 26.80 9.76
CA TYR A 250 -14.37 27.08 8.44
C TYR A 250 -14.31 28.59 8.09
N THR A 251 -14.56 29.48 9.08
CA THR A 251 -14.46 30.93 8.89
C THR A 251 -13.03 31.36 8.56
N GLN A 252 -12.03 30.81 9.24
CA GLN A 252 -10.62 31.05 8.92
C GLN A 252 -10.26 30.55 7.52
N LEU A 253 -10.70 29.34 7.13
CA LEU A 253 -10.47 28.83 5.78
C LEU A 253 -10.97 29.81 4.71
N VAL A 254 -12.21 30.32 4.84
CA VAL A 254 -12.79 31.27 3.88
C VAL A 254 -12.03 32.61 3.88
N THR A 255 -11.51 33.01 5.02
CA THR A 255 -10.74 34.28 5.15
C THR A 255 -9.34 34.15 4.58
N ASP A 256 -8.66 33.05 4.86
CA ASP A 256 -7.26 32.84 4.49
C ASP A 256 -7.12 32.40 3.01
N TYR A 257 -8.16 31.76 2.44
CA TYR A 257 -8.18 31.28 1.05
C TYR A 257 -9.42 31.82 0.30
N PRO A 258 -9.52 33.12 0.06
CA PRO A 258 -10.72 33.78 -0.49
C PRO A 258 -10.95 33.51 -1.99
N GLY A 259 -9.95 33.02 -2.73
CA GLY A 259 -10.02 32.75 -4.16
C GLY A 259 -10.83 31.49 -4.51
N ILE A 260 -11.22 30.68 -3.49
CA ILE A 260 -12.00 29.45 -3.68
C ILE A 260 -13.38 29.62 -3.06
N ASP A 261 -14.43 29.28 -3.81
CA ASP A 261 -15.84 29.28 -3.35
C ASP A 261 -16.11 28.06 -2.46
N TRP A 262 -15.50 28.01 -1.29
CA TRP A 262 -15.50 26.84 -0.40
C TRP A 262 -16.86 26.29 -0.11
N GLY A 263 -17.86 27.15 0.19
CA GLY A 263 -19.21 26.70 0.49
C GLY A 263 -19.83 25.89 -0.63
N ASN A 264 -19.70 26.37 -1.84
CA ASN A 264 -20.23 25.69 -3.02
C ASN A 264 -19.34 24.51 -3.46
N VAL A 265 -18.03 24.61 -3.33
CA VAL A 265 -17.09 23.51 -3.63
C VAL A 265 -17.40 22.31 -2.74
N PHE A 266 -17.47 22.48 -1.41
CA PHE A 266 -17.82 21.38 -0.50
C PHE A 266 -19.22 20.80 -0.78
N LEU A 267 -20.20 21.67 -1.02
CA LEU A 267 -21.56 21.23 -1.37
C LEU A 267 -21.56 20.36 -2.64
N LYS A 268 -20.85 20.75 -3.69
CA LYS A 268 -20.75 20.00 -4.95
C LYS A 268 -19.95 18.70 -4.78
N SER A 269 -18.96 18.70 -3.90
CA SER A 269 -18.20 17.50 -3.51
C SER A 269 -19.01 16.55 -2.60
N GLY A 270 -20.22 16.96 -2.13
CA GLY A 270 -21.12 16.13 -1.32
C GLY A 270 -20.96 16.29 0.20
N PHE A 271 -20.13 17.19 0.68
CA PHE A 271 -19.90 17.39 2.10
C PHE A 271 -21.05 18.21 2.75
N PRO A 272 -21.53 17.80 3.93
CA PRO A 272 -22.38 18.66 4.76
C PRO A 272 -21.55 19.79 5.36
N ALA A 273 -22.21 20.76 6.02
CA ALA A 273 -21.54 21.78 6.83
C ALA A 273 -20.70 21.13 7.94
N PHE A 274 -19.55 21.71 8.23
CA PHE A 274 -18.62 21.31 9.30
C PHE A 274 -17.95 22.55 9.90
N ASP A 275 -17.41 22.40 11.12
CA ASP A 275 -16.85 23.51 11.88
C ASP A 275 -15.35 23.73 11.59
N ASP A 276 -14.59 22.64 11.48
CA ASP A 276 -13.13 22.65 11.35
C ASP A 276 -12.64 21.84 10.13
N VAL A 277 -11.49 22.25 9.62
CA VAL A 277 -10.78 21.60 8.51
C VAL A 277 -9.28 21.59 8.79
N VAL A 278 -8.58 20.55 8.34
CA VAL A 278 -7.12 20.54 8.32
C VAL A 278 -6.62 20.86 6.92
N VAL A 279 -5.83 21.91 6.76
CA VAL A 279 -5.07 22.20 5.54
C VAL A 279 -3.72 21.51 5.66
N GLY A 280 -3.48 20.47 4.88
CA GLY A 280 -2.23 19.72 4.94
C GLY A 280 -1.06 20.54 4.45
N GLN A 281 -1.17 21.13 3.28
CA GLN A 281 -0.11 21.90 2.63
C GLN A 281 -0.65 23.27 2.20
N PRO A 282 -0.42 24.32 2.99
CA PRO A 282 -0.93 25.67 2.72
C PRO A 282 -0.47 26.29 1.40
N GLU A 283 0.83 26.20 1.08
CA GLU A 283 1.41 26.86 -0.07
C GLU A 283 0.84 26.32 -1.41
N PRO A 284 0.66 25.00 -1.61
CA PRO A 284 -0.07 24.46 -2.77
C PRO A 284 -1.49 25.01 -2.91
N ILE A 285 -2.26 25.14 -1.82
CA ILE A 285 -3.63 25.66 -1.90
C ILE A 285 -3.63 27.13 -2.31
N HIS A 286 -2.73 27.96 -1.77
CA HIS A 286 -2.56 29.34 -2.20
C HIS A 286 -2.15 29.46 -3.66
N GLU A 287 -1.31 28.55 -4.17
CA GLU A 287 -0.96 28.58 -5.61
C GLU A 287 -2.16 28.21 -6.49
N VAL A 288 -3.04 27.31 -6.02
CA VAL A 288 -4.30 27.02 -6.74
C VAL A 288 -5.17 28.26 -6.86
N GLU A 289 -5.29 29.10 -5.82
CA GLU A 289 -6.00 30.39 -5.90
C GLU A 289 -5.42 31.29 -6.98
N LYS A 290 -4.08 31.45 -7.03
CA LYS A 290 -3.41 32.23 -8.06
C LYS A 290 -3.59 31.65 -9.47
N ILE A 291 -3.54 30.32 -9.61
CA ILE A 291 -3.82 29.66 -10.88
C ILE A 291 -5.25 29.95 -11.33
N LEU A 292 -6.22 29.88 -10.44
CA LEU A 292 -7.63 30.20 -10.74
C LEU A 292 -7.80 31.67 -11.14
N GLU A 293 -7.06 32.60 -10.50
CA GLU A 293 -7.13 34.02 -10.84
C GLU A 293 -6.44 34.37 -12.15
N GLU A 294 -5.20 33.89 -12.36
CA GLU A 294 -4.30 34.36 -13.42
C GLU A 294 -4.45 33.56 -14.73
N THR A 295 -4.83 32.27 -14.66
CA THR A 295 -4.92 31.39 -15.84
C THR A 295 -6.19 31.69 -16.63
N SER A 296 -6.12 31.61 -17.96
CA SER A 296 -7.31 31.77 -18.82
C SER A 296 -8.35 30.66 -18.53
N LEU A 297 -9.62 30.99 -18.73
CA LEU A 297 -10.68 29.99 -18.54
C LEU A 297 -10.51 28.80 -19.51
N ASP A 298 -10.03 29.04 -20.73
CA ASP A 298 -9.82 28.00 -21.73
C ASP A 298 -8.67 27.05 -21.33
N ASP A 299 -7.59 27.56 -20.74
CA ASP A 299 -6.50 26.72 -20.23
C ASP A 299 -6.95 25.90 -18.99
N LEU A 300 -7.75 26.49 -18.10
CA LEU A 300 -8.35 25.76 -16.98
C LEU A 300 -9.26 24.61 -17.47
N LYS A 301 -10.12 24.88 -18.47
CA LYS A 301 -10.93 23.83 -19.11
C LYS A 301 -10.07 22.75 -19.73
N THR A 302 -9.00 23.14 -20.42
CA THR A 302 -8.05 22.21 -21.05
C THR A 302 -7.39 21.30 -20.02
N TYR A 303 -7.02 21.83 -18.85
CA TYR A 303 -6.50 21.04 -17.75
C TYR A 303 -7.54 19.99 -17.27
N ALA A 304 -8.78 20.41 -17.00
CA ALA A 304 -9.83 19.48 -16.57
C ALA A 304 -10.16 18.44 -17.65
N GLU A 305 -10.16 18.83 -18.93
CA GLU A 305 -10.32 17.93 -20.09
C GLU A 305 -9.23 16.85 -20.10
N ALA A 306 -7.96 17.25 -19.93
CA ALA A 306 -6.82 16.32 -19.86
C ALA A 306 -6.98 15.30 -18.75
N ARG A 307 -7.43 15.73 -17.56
CA ARG A 307 -7.66 14.84 -16.41
C ARG A 307 -8.72 13.79 -16.70
N VAL A 308 -9.85 14.20 -17.29
CA VAL A 308 -10.93 13.27 -17.67
C VAL A 308 -10.46 12.28 -18.73
N ILE A 309 -9.82 12.73 -19.81
CA ILE A 309 -9.38 11.83 -20.89
C ILE A 309 -8.33 10.85 -20.37
N SER A 310 -7.34 11.34 -19.64
CA SER A 310 -6.27 10.51 -19.07
C SER A 310 -6.83 9.49 -18.07
N GLY A 311 -7.71 9.92 -17.15
CA GLY A 311 -8.35 9.05 -16.15
C GLY A 311 -9.22 7.95 -16.76
N ALA A 312 -9.91 8.26 -17.85
CA ALA A 312 -10.78 7.31 -18.54
C ALA A 312 -10.04 6.36 -19.50
N SER A 313 -8.81 6.67 -19.92
CA SER A 313 -8.12 5.99 -21.03
C SER A 313 -8.08 4.45 -20.93
N SER A 314 -7.99 3.89 -19.72
CA SER A 314 -7.99 2.43 -19.48
C SER A 314 -9.38 1.79 -19.52
N GLN A 315 -10.45 2.59 -19.61
CA GLN A 315 -11.86 2.20 -19.58
C GLN A 315 -12.55 2.40 -20.94
N LEU A 316 -11.82 2.92 -21.91
CA LEU A 316 -12.28 3.19 -23.27
C LEU A 316 -11.84 2.07 -24.23
N SER A 317 -11.74 2.37 -25.52
CA SER A 317 -11.30 1.43 -26.57
C SER A 317 -9.85 0.99 -26.42
N ASP A 318 -9.49 -0.07 -27.15
CA ASP A 318 -8.17 -0.68 -27.07
C ASP A 318 -7.03 0.26 -27.49
N ASP A 319 -7.27 1.20 -28.40
CA ASP A 319 -6.30 2.21 -28.82
C ASP A 319 -5.98 3.22 -27.69
N PHE A 320 -6.99 3.66 -26.91
CA PHE A 320 -6.76 4.49 -25.72
C PHE A 320 -5.98 3.70 -24.66
N ARG A 321 -6.34 2.43 -24.46
CA ARG A 321 -5.59 1.56 -23.53
C ARG A 321 -4.14 1.37 -23.98
N ALA A 322 -3.89 1.19 -25.27
CA ALA A 322 -2.55 1.03 -25.81
C ALA A 322 -1.68 2.27 -25.56
N GLU A 323 -2.21 3.49 -25.73
CA GLU A 323 -1.47 4.71 -25.43
C GLU A 323 -1.23 4.88 -23.92
N ALA A 324 -2.21 4.54 -23.08
CA ALA A 324 -2.02 4.53 -21.62
C ALA A 324 -0.93 3.53 -21.20
N PHE A 325 -0.91 2.34 -21.79
CA PHE A 325 0.13 1.35 -21.53
C PHE A 325 1.50 1.82 -22.00
N LYS A 326 1.60 2.38 -23.21
CA LYS A 326 2.85 2.92 -23.75
C LYS A 326 3.48 3.96 -22.82
N PHE A 327 2.67 4.82 -22.22
CA PHE A 327 3.16 5.76 -21.21
C PHE A 327 3.54 5.05 -19.90
N SER A 328 2.67 4.22 -19.35
CA SER A 328 2.94 3.55 -18.07
C SER A 328 4.14 2.61 -18.12
N SER A 329 4.43 2.02 -19.29
CA SER A 329 5.60 1.16 -19.50
C SER A 329 6.94 1.90 -19.34
N VAL A 330 6.96 3.23 -19.55
CA VAL A 330 8.16 4.05 -19.30
C VAL A 330 8.50 4.13 -17.80
N LEU A 331 7.46 4.10 -16.95
CA LEU A 331 7.63 4.09 -15.48
C LEU A 331 7.96 2.69 -14.96
N SER A 332 7.26 1.68 -15.48
CA SER A 332 7.31 0.31 -14.95
C SER A 332 8.36 -0.58 -15.59
N GLY A 333 8.86 -0.24 -16.78
CA GLY A 333 9.76 -1.09 -17.57
C GLY A 333 9.08 -2.33 -18.16
N THR A 334 7.75 -2.48 -18.02
CA THR A 334 6.99 -3.61 -18.58
C THR A 334 6.96 -3.52 -20.11
N LYS A 335 7.00 -4.67 -20.78
CA LYS A 335 7.04 -4.77 -22.25
C LYS A 335 5.72 -5.23 -22.85
N GLN A 336 4.82 -5.76 -22.02
CA GLN A 336 3.53 -6.29 -22.43
C GLN A 336 2.45 -5.84 -21.45
N ASP A 337 1.29 -5.38 -21.97
CA ASP A 337 0.15 -5.06 -21.12
C ASP A 337 -0.47 -6.32 -20.50
N ARG A 338 -1.01 -6.15 -19.34
CA ARG A 338 -1.72 -7.23 -18.63
C ARG A 338 -2.94 -7.72 -19.44
N PRO A 339 -3.19 -9.02 -19.52
CA PRO A 339 -4.36 -9.58 -20.19
C PRO A 339 -5.66 -8.95 -19.71
N ARG A 340 -6.63 -8.75 -20.61
CA ARG A 340 -7.91 -8.08 -20.30
C ARG A 340 -8.63 -8.71 -19.10
N TRP A 341 -8.62 -10.04 -18.99
CA TRP A 341 -9.26 -10.72 -17.88
C TRP A 341 -8.64 -10.35 -16.51
N LYS A 342 -7.31 -10.18 -16.41
CA LYS A 342 -6.65 -9.72 -15.17
C LYS A 342 -7.06 -8.29 -14.83
N ARG A 343 -7.18 -7.42 -15.84
CA ARG A 343 -7.66 -6.04 -15.66
C ARG A 343 -9.12 -6.03 -15.20
N ALA A 344 -9.98 -6.90 -15.76
CA ALA A 344 -11.37 -7.05 -15.36
C ALA A 344 -11.51 -7.57 -13.91
N VAL A 345 -10.70 -8.56 -13.53
CA VAL A 345 -10.65 -9.07 -12.15
C VAL A 345 -10.21 -7.97 -11.18
N SER A 346 -9.17 -7.21 -11.53
CA SER A 346 -8.69 -6.09 -10.71
C SER A 346 -9.75 -4.98 -10.57
N LEU A 347 -10.48 -4.69 -11.65
CA LEU A 347 -11.58 -3.72 -11.63
C LEU A 347 -12.66 -4.15 -10.65
N VAL A 348 -13.17 -5.37 -10.76
CA VAL A 348 -14.22 -5.90 -9.87
C VAL A 348 -13.75 -5.96 -8.43
N SER A 349 -12.52 -6.46 -8.18
CA SER A 349 -11.96 -6.55 -6.84
C SER A 349 -11.66 -5.18 -6.22
N GLY A 350 -11.33 -4.17 -7.03
CA GLY A 350 -11.10 -2.80 -6.57
C GLY A 350 -12.41 -2.05 -6.26
N THR A 351 -13.46 -2.29 -7.04
CA THR A 351 -14.76 -1.60 -6.88
C THR A 351 -15.69 -2.28 -5.87
N LEU A 352 -15.66 -3.60 -5.76
CA LEU A 352 -16.50 -4.39 -4.85
C LEU A 352 -15.64 -5.12 -3.80
N GLY A 353 -14.66 -4.40 -3.24
CA GLY A 353 -13.56 -4.98 -2.48
C GLY A 353 -13.97 -5.89 -1.34
N GLU A 354 -14.80 -5.42 -0.41
CA GLU A 354 -15.24 -6.25 0.73
C GLU A 354 -16.23 -7.34 0.31
N ALA A 355 -17.04 -7.12 -0.71
CA ALA A 355 -17.92 -8.14 -1.24
C ALA A 355 -17.14 -9.33 -1.81
N ILE A 356 -16.12 -9.05 -2.63
CA ILE A 356 -15.18 -10.07 -3.11
C ILE A 356 -14.39 -10.68 -1.95
N GLY A 357 -13.97 -9.85 -0.97
CA GLY A 357 -13.28 -10.30 0.23
C GLY A 357 -14.04 -11.32 1.04
N LYS A 358 -15.34 -11.12 1.21
CA LYS A 358 -16.24 -12.07 1.90
C LYS A 358 -16.27 -13.44 1.19
N LEU A 359 -16.49 -13.43 -0.11
CA LEU A 359 -16.50 -14.66 -0.93
C LEU A 359 -15.12 -15.34 -0.96
N TYR A 360 -14.05 -14.55 -0.91
CA TYR A 360 -12.67 -15.04 -0.88
C TYR A 360 -12.36 -15.79 0.41
N VAL A 361 -12.70 -15.21 1.58
CA VAL A 361 -12.39 -15.85 2.87
C VAL A 361 -13.23 -17.09 3.13
N GLU A 362 -14.50 -17.08 2.74
CA GLU A 362 -15.38 -18.26 2.81
C GLU A 362 -14.78 -19.47 2.08
N LYS A 363 -14.02 -19.24 1.00
CA LYS A 363 -13.46 -20.29 0.15
C LYS A 363 -12.00 -20.63 0.45
N TYR A 364 -11.19 -19.65 0.86
CA TYR A 364 -9.73 -19.79 0.86
C TYR A 364 -9.05 -19.50 2.22
N PHE A 365 -9.79 -19.08 3.24
CA PHE A 365 -9.20 -18.76 4.55
C PHE A 365 -9.95 -19.42 5.70
N PRO A 366 -9.52 -20.60 6.16
CA PRO A 366 -10.17 -21.32 7.25
C PRO A 366 -9.94 -20.63 8.60
N GLU A 367 -10.89 -20.78 9.51
CA GLU A 367 -10.84 -20.21 10.87
C GLU A 367 -9.60 -20.67 11.68
N SER A 368 -9.13 -21.90 11.43
CA SER A 368 -7.90 -22.42 12.06
C SER A 368 -6.67 -21.55 11.73
N SER A 369 -6.58 -20.99 10.54
CA SER A 369 -5.51 -20.05 10.16
C SER A 369 -5.60 -18.74 10.92
N LYS A 370 -6.80 -18.19 11.13
CA LYS A 370 -7.01 -16.98 11.94
C LYS A 370 -6.54 -17.21 13.38
N LYS A 371 -6.89 -18.36 13.99
CA LYS A 371 -6.46 -18.71 15.35
C LYS A 371 -4.93 -18.82 15.46
N ARG A 372 -4.28 -19.53 14.54
CA ARG A 372 -2.82 -19.69 14.56
C ARG A 372 -2.10 -18.35 14.41
N MET A 373 -2.62 -17.46 13.57
CA MET A 373 -2.07 -16.11 13.41
C MET A 373 -2.21 -15.25 14.66
N LEU A 374 -3.35 -15.34 15.37
CA LEU A 374 -3.52 -14.65 16.65
C LEU A 374 -2.47 -15.09 17.69
N GLU A 375 -2.16 -16.40 17.76
CA GLU A 375 -1.10 -16.92 18.62
C GLU A 375 0.27 -16.32 18.28
N LEU A 376 0.62 -16.24 16.99
CA LEU A 376 1.87 -15.61 16.54
C LEU A 376 1.92 -14.12 16.92
N VAL A 377 0.84 -13.37 16.67
CA VAL A 377 0.77 -11.95 17.02
C VAL A 377 0.98 -11.72 18.52
N HIS A 378 0.33 -12.51 19.38
CA HIS A 378 0.52 -12.40 20.84
C HIS A 378 1.94 -12.74 21.29
N ASN A 379 2.58 -13.73 20.65
CA ASN A 379 3.97 -14.05 20.93
C ASN A 379 4.92 -12.90 20.55
N LEU A 380 4.67 -12.25 19.40
CA LEU A 380 5.45 -11.09 18.97
C LEU A 380 5.18 -9.87 19.86
N GLN A 381 3.92 -9.65 20.29
CA GLN A 381 3.57 -8.58 21.22
C GLN A 381 4.32 -8.77 22.57
N THR A 382 4.39 -9.99 23.07
CA THR A 382 5.18 -10.34 24.26
C THR A 382 6.67 -10.07 24.04
N ALA A 383 7.20 -10.48 22.90
CA ALA A 383 8.62 -10.27 22.55
C ALA A 383 8.98 -8.78 22.45
N LEU A 384 8.10 -7.96 21.85
CA LEU A 384 8.32 -6.50 21.78
C LEU A 384 8.31 -5.88 23.18
N GLY A 385 7.38 -6.30 24.07
CA GLY A 385 7.38 -5.87 25.46
C GLY A 385 8.72 -6.16 26.17
N GLN A 386 9.29 -7.35 25.98
CA GLN A 386 10.61 -7.73 26.48
C GLN A 386 11.73 -6.86 25.91
N ARG A 387 11.69 -6.57 24.61
CA ARG A 387 12.68 -5.70 23.95
C ARG A 387 12.64 -4.27 24.47
N ILE A 388 11.44 -3.73 24.71
CA ILE A 388 11.25 -2.42 25.38
C ILE A 388 11.85 -2.43 26.79
N ASP A 389 11.62 -3.48 27.58
CA ASP A 389 12.21 -3.60 28.93
C ASP A 389 13.74 -3.65 28.89
N GLU A 390 14.34 -4.30 27.91
CA GLU A 390 15.78 -4.44 27.72
C GLU A 390 16.47 -3.21 27.10
N ALA A 391 15.72 -2.29 26.49
CA ALA A 391 16.28 -1.10 25.83
C ALA A 391 17.00 -0.20 26.85
N THR A 392 18.34 -0.14 26.77
CA THR A 392 19.18 0.59 27.73
C THR A 392 19.17 2.11 27.52
N TRP A 393 18.70 2.56 26.36
CA TRP A 393 18.67 3.96 25.96
C TRP A 393 17.36 4.67 26.34
N MET A 394 16.34 3.92 26.79
CA MET A 394 15.01 4.40 27.13
C MET A 394 14.83 4.37 28.64
N GLY A 395 14.39 5.49 29.22
CA GLY A 395 14.08 5.62 30.66
C GLY A 395 12.79 4.91 31.07
N ALA A 396 12.59 4.74 32.37
CA ALA A 396 11.47 3.98 32.92
C ALA A 396 10.10 4.60 32.56
N GLU A 397 9.99 5.93 32.50
CA GLU A 397 8.77 6.63 32.15
C GLU A 397 8.35 6.34 30.70
N THR A 398 9.27 6.48 29.75
CA THR A 398 9.02 6.22 28.33
C THR A 398 8.72 4.72 28.10
N LYS A 399 9.42 3.80 28.78
CA LYS A 399 9.12 2.36 28.73
C LYS A 399 7.71 2.04 29.18
N ALA A 400 7.24 2.68 30.29
CA ALA A 400 5.88 2.46 30.77
C ALA A 400 4.84 2.92 29.74
N GLN A 401 5.02 4.08 29.11
CA GLN A 401 4.14 4.59 28.06
C GLN A 401 4.18 3.71 26.81
N ALA A 402 5.37 3.25 26.37
CA ALA A 402 5.52 2.35 25.24
C ALA A 402 4.79 1.02 25.45
N LYS A 403 4.91 0.42 26.65
CA LYS A 403 4.22 -0.82 27.00
C LYS A 403 2.70 -0.63 27.12
N ASP A 404 2.26 0.50 27.64
CA ASP A 404 0.84 0.87 27.67
C ASP A 404 0.29 1.02 26.24
N LYS A 405 1.01 1.68 25.34
CA LYS A 405 0.64 1.77 23.93
C LYS A 405 0.56 0.39 23.27
N LEU A 406 1.57 -0.46 23.46
CA LEU A 406 1.62 -1.82 22.94
C LEU A 406 0.43 -2.68 23.41
N SER A 407 0.05 -2.58 24.68
CA SER A 407 -1.08 -3.34 25.26
C SER A 407 -2.45 -2.88 24.73
N ASN A 408 -2.51 -1.69 24.11
CA ASN A 408 -3.72 -1.12 23.52
C ASN A 408 -3.78 -1.29 21.99
N PHE A 409 -2.91 -2.09 21.38
CA PHE A 409 -3.00 -2.39 19.97
C PHE A 409 -4.30 -3.11 19.62
N ILE A 410 -5.04 -2.56 18.66
CA ILE A 410 -6.16 -3.26 18.03
C ILE A 410 -5.58 -4.24 17.02
N ILE A 411 -5.93 -5.52 17.13
CA ILE A 411 -5.41 -6.59 16.27
C ILE A 411 -6.49 -7.03 15.30
N LYS A 412 -6.27 -6.87 14.00
CA LYS A 412 -7.17 -7.26 12.92
C LYS A 412 -6.53 -8.35 12.06
N ILE A 413 -7.15 -9.54 11.99
CA ILE A 413 -6.60 -10.70 11.28
C ILE A 413 -7.64 -11.33 10.37
N GLY A 414 -7.25 -11.52 9.10
CA GLY A 414 -7.98 -12.24 8.08
C GLY A 414 -9.07 -11.40 7.43
N TYR A 415 -10.11 -11.04 8.17
CA TYR A 415 -11.29 -10.38 7.63
C TYR A 415 -12.08 -9.64 8.72
N PRO A 416 -12.89 -8.60 8.34
CA PRO A 416 -13.71 -7.83 9.26
C PRO A 416 -14.92 -8.63 9.76
N ASP A 417 -15.34 -8.36 11.00
CA ASP A 417 -16.58 -8.97 11.55
C ASP A 417 -17.85 -8.33 10.95
N LYS A 418 -17.76 -7.06 10.54
CA LYS A 418 -18.85 -6.32 9.89
C LYS A 418 -18.47 -5.98 8.46
N TRP A 419 -19.28 -6.42 7.52
CA TRP A 419 -19.08 -6.20 6.09
C TRP A 419 -19.77 -4.93 5.58
N LYS A 420 -19.17 -4.27 4.58
CA LYS A 420 -19.76 -3.12 3.88
C LYS A 420 -21.04 -3.55 3.15
N ASP A 421 -22.08 -2.73 3.26
CA ASP A 421 -23.34 -2.93 2.55
C ASP A 421 -23.30 -2.28 1.16
N TYR A 422 -23.40 -3.11 0.12
CA TYR A 422 -23.43 -2.69 -1.28
C TYR A 422 -24.86 -2.60 -1.86
N SER A 423 -25.91 -2.70 -1.05
CA SER A 423 -27.31 -2.72 -1.53
C SER A 423 -27.69 -1.44 -2.28
N GLY A 424 -27.17 -0.29 -1.82
CA GLY A 424 -27.40 1.02 -2.45
C GLY A 424 -26.66 1.26 -3.77
N LEU A 425 -25.62 0.46 -4.07
CA LEU A 425 -24.84 0.58 -5.30
C LEU A 425 -25.65 0.08 -6.50
N GLN A 426 -25.62 0.81 -7.63
CA GLN A 426 -26.26 0.41 -8.88
C GLN A 426 -25.21 0.15 -9.97
N VAL A 427 -25.32 -0.98 -10.65
CA VAL A 427 -24.61 -1.34 -11.87
C VAL A 427 -25.62 -1.68 -12.94
N ASN A 428 -25.51 -1.04 -14.11
CA ASN A 428 -26.46 -1.18 -15.20
C ASN A 428 -25.77 -1.53 -16.52
N ASP A 429 -26.08 -2.72 -17.06
CA ASP A 429 -25.47 -3.24 -18.28
C ASP A 429 -25.79 -2.38 -19.54
N SER A 430 -26.86 -1.57 -19.52
CA SER A 430 -27.16 -0.68 -20.62
C SER A 430 -26.26 0.54 -20.69
N LEU A 431 -25.61 0.92 -19.58
CA LEU A 431 -24.67 2.01 -19.53
C LEU A 431 -23.26 1.54 -19.96
N SER A 432 -22.45 2.48 -20.43
CA SER A 432 -21.03 2.20 -20.70
C SER A 432 -20.28 1.82 -19.42
N LEU A 433 -19.12 1.17 -19.58
CA LEU A 433 -18.22 0.88 -18.44
C LEU A 433 -17.88 2.16 -17.68
N TYR A 434 -17.47 3.22 -18.40
CA TYR A 434 -17.13 4.52 -17.81
C TYR A 434 -18.28 5.10 -16.98
N ALA A 435 -19.53 5.11 -17.50
CA ALA A 435 -20.67 5.64 -16.76
C ALA A 435 -20.99 4.83 -15.49
N ASN A 436 -20.84 3.50 -15.54
CA ASN A 436 -20.97 2.67 -14.33
C ASN A 436 -19.90 3.01 -13.31
N LEU A 437 -18.64 3.20 -13.70
CA LEU A 437 -17.56 3.54 -12.80
C LEU A 437 -17.72 4.93 -12.17
N GLN A 438 -18.25 5.92 -12.91
CA GLN A 438 -18.63 7.20 -12.32
C GLN A 438 -19.74 7.05 -11.27
N ASN A 439 -20.76 6.24 -11.53
CA ASN A 439 -21.82 5.97 -10.55
C ASN A 439 -21.29 5.28 -9.30
N ILE A 440 -20.34 4.34 -9.45
CA ILE A 440 -19.69 3.65 -8.34
C ILE A 440 -18.85 4.63 -7.53
N ALA A 441 -17.98 5.42 -8.17
CA ALA A 441 -17.15 6.40 -7.49
C ALA A 441 -17.98 7.43 -6.71
N ARG A 442 -19.07 7.90 -7.31
CA ARG A 442 -20.02 8.78 -6.62
C ARG A 442 -20.65 8.11 -5.41
N TRP A 443 -21.14 6.88 -5.55
CA TRP A 443 -21.72 6.14 -4.45
C TRP A 443 -20.71 5.91 -3.32
N GLU A 444 -19.47 5.57 -3.66
CA GLU A 444 -18.38 5.39 -2.66
C GLU A 444 -18.06 6.69 -1.93
N THR A 445 -17.96 7.81 -2.66
CA THR A 445 -17.75 9.13 -2.06
C THR A 445 -18.87 9.49 -1.10
N ASP A 446 -20.11 9.32 -1.54
CA ASP A 446 -21.31 9.61 -0.72
C ASP A 446 -21.39 8.69 0.52
N ASP A 447 -21.06 7.42 0.39
CA ASP A 447 -21.02 6.45 1.48
C ASP A 447 -19.95 6.81 2.52
N VAL A 448 -18.73 7.14 2.08
CA VAL A 448 -17.63 7.55 2.97
C VAL A 448 -18.00 8.82 3.72
N ILE A 449 -18.52 9.84 3.02
CA ILE A 449 -18.96 11.09 3.64
C ILE A 449 -20.10 10.82 4.64
N ALA A 450 -21.10 10.02 4.26
CA ALA A 450 -22.24 9.69 5.14
C ALA A 450 -21.81 8.94 6.41
N ARG A 451 -20.77 8.09 6.33
CA ARG A 451 -20.26 7.34 7.49
C ARG A 451 -19.34 8.17 8.39
N ARG A 452 -18.63 9.18 7.86
CA ARG A 452 -17.56 9.87 8.58
C ARG A 452 -17.83 11.34 8.91
N ALA A 453 -18.60 12.08 8.07
CA ALA A 453 -18.78 13.50 8.28
C ALA A 453 -19.50 13.79 9.60
N ASN A 454 -18.89 14.62 10.43
CA ASN A 454 -19.37 14.99 11.78
C ASN A 454 -19.61 13.77 12.70
N LYS A 455 -18.84 12.68 12.51
CA LYS A 455 -19.00 11.45 13.29
C LYS A 455 -17.69 11.01 13.93
N ARG A 456 -17.84 10.21 14.98
CA ARG A 456 -16.71 9.52 15.60
C ARG A 456 -16.08 8.53 14.62
N VAL A 457 -14.80 8.28 14.80
CA VAL A 457 -14.04 7.26 14.05
C VAL A 457 -14.60 5.87 14.41
N ASP A 458 -14.97 5.11 13.41
CA ASP A 458 -15.34 3.69 13.57
C ASP A 458 -14.06 2.83 13.49
N LYS A 459 -13.55 2.43 14.66
CA LYS A 459 -12.35 1.58 14.77
C LYS A 459 -12.56 0.15 14.28
N THR A 460 -13.77 -0.24 13.89
CA THR A 460 -14.06 -1.55 13.27
C THR A 460 -13.83 -1.57 11.78
N GLU A 461 -13.74 -0.42 11.11
CA GLU A 461 -13.43 -0.33 9.67
C GLU A 461 -12.02 -0.86 9.39
N TRP A 462 -11.86 -1.56 8.27
CA TRP A 462 -10.57 -2.03 7.77
C TRP A 462 -10.03 -1.13 6.67
N GLY A 463 -8.73 -0.83 6.70
CA GLY A 463 -8.05 -0.07 5.64
C GLY A 463 -7.72 -0.90 4.40
N MET A 464 -7.75 -2.23 4.51
CA MET A 464 -7.47 -3.18 3.42
C MET A 464 -8.54 -4.25 3.36
N THR A 465 -8.82 -4.76 2.15
CA THR A 465 -9.74 -5.88 1.94
C THR A 465 -9.06 -7.22 2.23
N PRO A 466 -9.80 -8.29 2.57
CA PRO A 466 -9.23 -9.59 2.91
C PRO A 466 -8.36 -10.22 1.83
N GLN A 467 -8.60 -9.94 0.55
CA GLN A 467 -7.81 -10.43 -0.58
C GLN A 467 -6.58 -9.57 -0.89
N THR A 468 -6.30 -8.53 -0.10
CA THR A 468 -5.09 -7.71 -0.25
C THR A 468 -3.87 -8.45 0.27
N ILE A 469 -2.79 -8.49 -0.53
CA ILE A 469 -1.51 -9.10 -0.15
C ILE A 469 -0.63 -8.00 0.41
N ASN A 470 -0.93 -7.61 1.63
CA ASN A 470 -0.19 -6.61 2.39
C ASN A 470 -0.61 -6.67 3.87
N ALA A 471 -0.01 -5.80 4.69
CA ALA A 471 -0.36 -5.53 6.08
C ALA A 471 -0.28 -4.02 6.34
N TYR A 472 -0.75 -3.54 7.47
CA TYR A 472 -0.56 -2.14 7.86
C TYR A 472 -0.64 -1.93 9.37
N TYR A 473 0.03 -0.86 9.83
CA TYR A 473 -0.22 -0.19 11.10
C TYR A 473 -0.94 1.15 10.85
N ASN A 474 -1.99 1.46 11.62
CA ASN A 474 -2.66 2.76 11.59
C ASN A 474 -2.43 3.50 12.92
N PRO A 475 -1.69 4.60 12.94
CA PRO A 475 -1.38 5.33 14.17
C PRO A 475 -2.60 5.97 14.84
N THR A 476 -3.61 6.40 14.07
CA THR A 476 -4.79 7.10 14.63
C THR A 476 -5.78 6.19 15.32
N THR A 477 -5.76 4.90 15.02
CA THR A 477 -6.54 3.88 15.71
C THR A 477 -5.69 2.96 16.58
N ASN A 478 -4.36 3.09 16.51
CA ASN A 478 -3.38 2.22 17.16
C ASN A 478 -3.62 0.74 16.83
N GLU A 479 -3.76 0.43 15.53
CA GLU A 479 -4.12 -0.91 15.06
C GLU A 479 -3.09 -1.50 14.10
N ILE A 480 -2.95 -2.83 14.15
CA ILE A 480 -2.25 -3.65 13.17
C ILE A 480 -3.24 -4.55 12.45
N CYS A 481 -3.07 -4.69 11.13
CA CYS A 481 -3.98 -5.44 10.29
C CYS A 481 -3.24 -6.37 9.32
N PHE A 482 -3.68 -7.64 9.30
CA PHE A 482 -3.14 -8.69 8.44
C PHE A 482 -4.28 -9.34 7.65
N PRO A 483 -4.55 -8.92 6.41
CA PRO A 483 -5.55 -9.52 5.53
C PRO A 483 -5.29 -11.00 5.26
N ALA A 484 -6.36 -11.76 4.97
CA ALA A 484 -6.27 -13.21 4.75
C ALA A 484 -5.28 -13.60 3.65
N ALA A 485 -5.15 -12.78 2.60
CA ALA A 485 -4.37 -13.14 1.42
C ALA A 485 -2.85 -13.18 1.64
N ILE A 486 -2.29 -12.41 2.60
CA ILE A 486 -0.86 -12.48 2.91
C ILE A 486 -0.52 -13.69 3.79
N LEU A 487 -1.52 -14.29 4.47
CA LEU A 487 -1.34 -15.37 5.43
C LEU A 487 -1.24 -16.75 4.73
N GLN A 488 -0.34 -16.86 3.73
CA GLN A 488 -0.12 -18.02 2.88
C GLN A 488 1.37 -18.15 2.53
N PRO A 489 1.84 -19.33 2.07
CA PRO A 489 3.22 -19.49 1.60
C PRO A 489 3.57 -18.48 0.49
N PRO A 490 4.78 -17.89 0.49
CA PRO A 490 5.90 -18.21 1.39
C PRO A 490 5.93 -17.40 2.70
N PHE A 491 4.92 -16.53 2.98
CA PHE A 491 4.88 -15.75 4.22
C PHE A 491 4.49 -16.61 5.43
N PHE A 492 3.43 -17.40 5.31
CA PHE A 492 2.99 -18.32 6.34
C PHE A 492 2.74 -19.71 5.75
N ASP A 493 3.49 -20.71 6.21
CA ASP A 493 3.32 -22.11 5.82
C ASP A 493 2.95 -22.94 7.06
N PRO A 494 1.69 -23.43 7.18
CA PRO A 494 1.27 -24.26 8.30
C PRO A 494 1.97 -25.63 8.35
N THR A 495 2.67 -26.04 7.29
CA THR A 495 3.44 -27.27 7.20
C THR A 495 4.92 -27.11 7.51
N ALA A 496 5.39 -25.86 7.65
CA ALA A 496 6.75 -25.52 8.05
C ALA A 496 6.87 -25.35 9.58
N ASP A 497 8.08 -25.52 10.08
CA ASP A 497 8.37 -25.25 11.48
C ASP A 497 8.42 -23.74 11.80
N ASP A 498 8.38 -23.42 13.10
CA ASP A 498 8.29 -22.05 13.55
C ASP A 498 9.46 -21.18 13.09
N ALA A 499 10.67 -21.73 12.89
CA ALA A 499 11.83 -20.93 12.48
C ALA A 499 11.58 -20.18 11.16
N ALA A 500 11.03 -20.87 10.14
CA ALA A 500 10.70 -20.25 8.87
C ALA A 500 9.53 -19.28 8.98
N ASN A 501 8.45 -19.67 9.72
CA ASN A 501 7.29 -18.81 9.88
C ASN A 501 7.60 -17.52 10.66
N TYR A 502 8.42 -17.58 11.72
CA TYR A 502 8.86 -16.38 12.44
C TYR A 502 9.78 -15.51 11.57
N GLY A 503 10.62 -16.11 10.71
CA GLY A 503 11.51 -15.37 9.80
C GLY A 503 10.76 -14.69 8.66
N ALA A 504 9.61 -15.24 8.23
CA ALA A 504 8.77 -14.71 7.15
C ALA A 504 7.64 -13.83 7.72
N ILE A 505 6.45 -14.42 7.97
CA ILE A 505 5.30 -13.64 8.46
C ILE A 505 5.55 -13.02 9.84
N GLY A 506 6.33 -13.67 10.70
CA GLY A 506 6.73 -13.08 11.99
C GLY A 506 7.52 -11.79 11.82
N GLY A 507 8.45 -11.76 10.85
CA GLY A 507 9.16 -10.53 10.46
C GLY A 507 8.21 -9.42 10.03
N VAL A 508 7.17 -9.75 9.23
CA VAL A 508 6.14 -8.80 8.78
C VAL A 508 5.28 -8.32 9.95
N ILE A 509 4.83 -9.22 10.83
CA ILE A 509 4.04 -8.84 12.01
C ILE A 509 4.83 -7.90 12.92
N GLY A 510 6.10 -8.23 13.17
CA GLY A 510 6.99 -7.37 13.95
C GLY A 510 7.27 -6.03 13.29
N HIS A 511 7.33 -5.98 11.96
CA HIS A 511 7.43 -4.77 11.16
C HIS A 511 6.23 -3.84 11.42
N GLU A 512 4.99 -4.34 11.30
CA GLU A 512 3.80 -3.55 11.58
C GLU A 512 3.72 -3.10 13.04
N MET A 513 4.11 -3.95 13.99
CA MET A 513 4.21 -3.54 15.39
C MET A 513 5.24 -2.43 15.61
N SER A 514 6.35 -2.48 14.88
CA SER A 514 7.43 -1.47 14.97
C SER A 514 6.97 -0.11 14.46
N HIS A 515 6.04 -0.06 13.50
CA HIS A 515 5.44 1.21 13.04
C HIS A 515 4.73 1.97 14.17
N GLY A 516 4.26 1.31 15.22
CA GLY A 516 3.76 1.98 16.42
C GLY A 516 4.83 2.82 17.15
N PHE A 517 6.11 2.57 16.88
CA PHE A 517 7.27 3.12 17.58
C PHE A 517 8.36 3.63 16.63
N ASP A 518 8.08 3.77 15.33
CA ASP A 518 9.00 4.35 14.36
C ASP A 518 9.04 5.89 14.46
N ASP A 519 9.69 6.56 13.51
CA ASP A 519 9.86 8.01 13.50
C ASP A 519 8.53 8.78 13.42
N GLN A 520 7.46 8.16 12.92
CA GLN A 520 6.12 8.74 12.83
C GLN A 520 5.18 8.19 13.90
N GLY A 521 5.04 6.86 14.00
CA GLY A 521 4.14 6.24 14.97
C GLY A 521 4.50 6.55 16.41
N SER A 522 5.78 6.78 16.71
CA SER A 522 6.24 7.24 18.03
C SER A 522 5.67 8.59 18.47
N GLN A 523 5.11 9.38 17.54
CA GLN A 523 4.47 10.66 17.82
C GLN A 523 2.99 10.51 18.25
N PHE A 524 2.43 9.31 18.19
CA PHE A 524 1.05 9.02 18.57
C PHE A 524 0.99 8.23 19.88
N ASP A 525 0.06 8.60 20.73
CA ASP A 525 -0.20 7.89 21.99
C ASP A 525 -1.06 6.62 21.78
N LYS A 526 -1.34 5.89 22.86
CA LYS A 526 -2.13 4.66 22.85
C LYS A 526 -3.57 4.84 22.35
N THR A 527 -4.11 6.06 22.35
CA THR A 527 -5.46 6.36 21.87
C THR A 527 -5.50 6.83 20.44
N GLY A 528 -4.33 7.02 19.81
CA GLY A 528 -4.17 7.45 18.43
C GLY A 528 -4.02 8.97 18.25
N ASN A 529 -3.87 9.71 19.34
CA ASN A 529 -3.65 11.15 19.26
C ASN A 529 -2.17 11.48 19.06
N GLN A 530 -1.88 12.41 18.15
CA GLN A 530 -0.55 13.02 18.03
C GLN A 530 -0.24 13.79 19.31
N ARG A 531 0.61 13.22 20.13
CA ARG A 531 1.01 13.77 21.42
C ARG A 531 2.40 13.28 21.78
N ASN A 532 3.26 14.20 22.21
CA ASN A 532 4.56 13.81 22.75
C ASN A 532 4.38 13.08 24.11
N TRP A 533 4.80 11.82 24.18
CA TRP A 533 4.80 10.97 25.37
C TRP A 533 6.21 10.53 25.77
N TRP A 534 7.24 11.02 25.07
CA TRP A 534 8.64 10.75 25.31
C TRP A 534 9.24 11.76 26.29
N THR A 535 10.21 11.32 27.10
CA THR A 535 11.11 12.30 27.72
C THR A 535 12.01 12.92 26.65
N ALA A 536 12.44 14.17 26.87
CA ALA A 536 13.30 14.86 25.90
C ALA A 536 14.67 14.13 25.72
N ALA A 537 15.15 13.43 26.75
CA ALA A 537 16.36 12.63 26.69
C ALA A 537 16.18 11.39 25.80
N ASP A 538 15.07 10.65 26.01
CA ASP A 538 14.81 9.44 25.24
C ASP A 538 14.51 9.74 23.77
N LYS A 539 13.82 10.85 23.49
CA LYS A 539 13.63 11.31 22.10
C LYS A 539 14.96 11.58 21.40
N ARG A 540 15.88 12.30 22.05
CA ARG A 540 17.25 12.51 21.49
C ARG A 540 18.00 11.19 21.28
N ASN A 541 17.87 10.25 22.20
CA ASN A 541 18.48 8.93 22.08
C ASN A 541 17.90 8.13 20.90
N PHE A 542 16.60 8.20 20.71
CA PHE A 542 15.90 7.60 19.56
C PHE A 542 16.38 8.22 18.24
N ASP A 543 16.36 9.57 18.14
CA ASP A 543 16.76 10.29 16.94
C ASP A 543 18.23 10.00 16.54
N ALA A 544 19.11 9.88 17.52
CA ALA A 544 20.51 9.50 17.26
C ALA A 544 20.64 8.11 16.63
N ARG A 545 19.82 7.14 17.07
CA ARG A 545 19.81 5.75 16.54
C ARG A 545 19.18 5.67 15.17
N THR A 546 18.06 6.32 14.98
CA THR A 546 17.35 6.36 13.69
C THR A 546 18.17 7.08 12.63
N LYS A 547 18.94 8.11 13.02
CA LYS A 547 19.92 8.75 12.13
C LYS A 547 21.00 7.76 11.65
N VAL A 548 21.53 6.91 12.51
CA VAL A 548 22.50 5.87 12.11
C VAL A 548 21.89 4.95 11.06
N LEU A 549 20.63 4.54 11.24
CA LEU A 549 19.93 3.70 10.29
C LEU A 549 19.73 4.42 8.94
N ALA A 550 19.24 5.66 8.97
CA ALA A 550 19.05 6.48 7.77
C ALA A 550 20.36 6.68 6.98
N ASP A 551 21.47 6.95 7.69
CA ASP A 551 22.79 7.12 7.07
C ASP A 551 23.29 5.81 6.43
N ASN A 552 23.11 4.66 7.09
CA ASN A 552 23.48 3.35 6.56
C ASN A 552 22.71 3.02 5.27
N PHE A 553 21.39 3.26 5.25
CA PHE A 553 20.58 3.04 4.05
C PHE A 553 20.90 4.06 2.94
N SER A 554 21.19 5.32 3.27
CA SER A 554 21.62 6.32 2.29
C SER A 554 22.95 5.98 1.62
N ALA A 555 23.78 5.15 2.26
CA ALA A 555 25.01 4.65 1.66
C ALA A 555 24.77 3.43 0.74
N PHE A 556 23.60 2.78 0.83
CA PHE A 556 23.30 1.55 0.10
C PHE A 556 23.00 1.83 -1.37
N GLU A 557 23.75 1.21 -2.26
CA GLU A 557 23.61 1.31 -3.72
C GLU A 557 22.80 0.12 -4.24
N VAL A 558 21.68 0.41 -4.91
CA VAL A 558 20.77 -0.62 -5.44
C VAL A 558 20.93 -0.88 -6.93
N LEU A 559 21.42 0.12 -7.66
CA LEU A 559 21.85 0.03 -9.06
C LEU A 559 23.13 0.86 -9.21
N PRO A 560 23.97 0.64 -10.22
CA PRO A 560 25.19 1.41 -10.41
C PRO A 560 24.95 2.92 -10.35
N GLY A 561 25.51 3.59 -9.34
CA GLY A 561 25.35 5.03 -9.09
C GLY A 561 24.00 5.45 -8.49
N VAL A 562 23.07 4.52 -8.20
CA VAL A 562 21.74 4.82 -7.68
C VAL A 562 21.60 4.31 -6.24
N LYS A 563 21.37 5.24 -5.31
CA LYS A 563 21.31 4.95 -3.87
C LYS A 563 19.90 5.13 -3.31
N VAL A 564 19.65 4.47 -2.19
CA VAL A 564 18.44 4.64 -1.40
C VAL A 564 18.42 6.05 -0.77
N ASN A 565 17.25 6.66 -0.67
CA ASN A 565 17.04 7.82 0.18
C ASN A 565 16.65 7.36 1.59
N GLY A 566 17.64 7.17 2.46
CA GLY A 566 17.42 6.62 3.81
C GLY A 566 16.55 7.49 4.73
N LYS A 567 16.33 8.77 4.42
CA LYS A 567 15.38 9.64 5.15
C LYS A 567 13.94 9.38 4.69
N GLN A 568 13.73 9.23 3.38
CA GLN A 568 12.42 8.90 2.82
C GLN A 568 11.95 7.53 3.30
N THR A 569 12.86 6.56 3.38
CA THR A 569 12.56 5.16 3.73
C THR A 569 12.75 4.85 5.22
N LEU A 570 12.95 5.85 6.08
CA LEU A 570 13.34 5.65 7.48
C LEU A 570 12.34 4.81 8.28
N GLY A 571 11.05 5.14 8.22
CA GLY A 571 10.02 4.41 8.96
C GLY A 571 9.99 2.92 8.58
N GLU A 572 10.04 2.64 7.27
CA GLU A 572 10.06 1.27 6.75
C GLU A 572 11.34 0.50 7.17
N ASN A 573 12.48 1.19 7.16
CA ASN A 573 13.74 0.58 7.62
C ASN A 573 13.75 0.32 9.13
N ILE A 574 13.09 1.17 9.93
CA ILE A 574 12.84 0.92 11.36
C ILE A 574 11.91 -0.28 11.52
N GLY A 575 10.85 -0.37 10.71
CA GLY A 575 9.94 -1.51 10.66
C GLY A 575 10.67 -2.83 10.43
N ASP A 576 11.51 -2.91 9.40
CA ASP A 576 12.29 -4.12 9.10
C ASP A 576 13.30 -4.48 10.21
N ASN A 577 14.03 -3.49 10.71
CA ASN A 577 15.00 -3.70 11.78
C ASN A 577 14.32 -4.16 13.09
N GLY A 578 13.26 -3.48 13.50
CA GLY A 578 12.47 -3.84 14.66
C GLY A 578 11.78 -5.17 14.48
N GLY A 579 11.14 -5.38 13.33
CA GLY A 579 10.41 -6.60 12.99
C GLY A 579 11.26 -7.86 13.12
N LEU A 580 12.45 -7.84 12.54
CA LEU A 580 13.38 -8.96 12.65
C LEU A 580 13.86 -9.22 14.08
N ASN A 581 14.18 -8.17 14.85
CA ASN A 581 14.59 -8.32 16.25
C ASN A 581 13.46 -8.87 17.14
N ILE A 582 12.22 -8.38 16.93
CA ILE A 582 11.04 -8.84 17.68
C ILE A 582 10.71 -10.28 17.31
N ALA A 583 10.67 -10.62 16.02
CA ALA A 583 10.34 -11.95 15.55
C ALA A 583 11.38 -13.00 15.99
N LEU A 584 12.67 -12.65 15.99
CA LEU A 584 13.70 -13.53 16.50
C LEU A 584 13.56 -13.78 18.00
N ARG A 585 13.26 -12.76 18.79
CA ARG A 585 12.97 -12.92 20.22
C ARG A 585 11.73 -13.79 20.45
N ALA A 586 10.68 -13.65 19.64
CA ALA A 586 9.49 -14.49 19.71
C ALA A 586 9.82 -15.96 19.37
N LEU A 587 10.66 -16.21 18.36
CA LEU A 587 11.18 -17.55 18.06
C LEU A 587 11.97 -18.13 19.23
N GLU A 588 12.88 -17.36 19.84
CA GLU A 588 13.65 -17.78 21.01
C GLU A 588 12.73 -18.17 22.18
N ASN A 589 11.65 -17.41 22.40
CA ASN A 589 10.65 -17.72 23.42
C ASN A 589 9.85 -19.01 23.09
N ALA A 590 9.47 -19.21 21.84
CA ALA A 590 8.80 -20.42 21.38
C ALA A 590 9.69 -21.65 21.51
N MET A 591 10.98 -21.55 21.21
CA MET A 591 11.95 -22.64 21.33
C MET A 591 12.24 -23.06 22.79
N LYS A 592 11.99 -22.19 23.77
CA LYS A 592 12.07 -22.59 25.21
C LYS A 592 11.00 -23.61 25.55
N GLN A 593 9.84 -23.57 24.89
CA GLN A 593 8.73 -24.50 25.10
C GLN A 593 8.83 -25.71 24.15
N ASN A 594 9.16 -25.46 22.88
CA ASN A 594 9.27 -26.46 21.82
C ASN A 594 10.62 -26.34 21.11
N PRO A 595 11.69 -26.96 21.62
CA PRO A 595 13.02 -26.87 21.04
C PRO A 595 13.06 -27.32 19.58
N LEU A 596 13.67 -26.52 18.72
CA LEU A 596 13.89 -26.84 17.31
C LEU A 596 15.34 -27.28 17.09
N GLY A 597 15.53 -28.35 16.31
CA GLY A 597 16.82 -28.84 15.91
C GLY A 597 17.30 -28.29 14.56
N VAL A 598 18.47 -28.73 14.15
CA VAL A 598 18.99 -28.53 12.78
C VAL A 598 18.12 -29.31 11.81
N LYS A 599 17.71 -28.65 10.70
CA LYS A 599 17.01 -29.27 9.56
C LYS A 599 17.65 -28.80 8.27
N ASP A 600 17.79 -29.67 7.31
CA ASP A 600 18.38 -29.39 5.99
C ASP A 600 19.77 -28.72 6.08
N GLY A 601 20.51 -28.99 7.17
CA GLY A 601 21.83 -28.45 7.44
C GLY A 601 21.84 -27.03 8.05
N PHE A 602 20.68 -26.48 8.42
CA PHE A 602 20.57 -25.13 8.99
C PHE A 602 19.99 -25.16 10.42
N THR A 603 20.56 -24.31 11.30
CA THR A 603 20.02 -24.05 12.65
C THR A 603 18.67 -23.31 12.53
N PRO A 604 17.86 -23.26 13.62
CA PRO A 604 16.63 -22.46 13.62
C PRO A 604 16.87 -20.97 13.25
N GLU A 605 17.92 -20.36 13.81
CA GLU A 605 18.25 -18.96 13.51
C GLU A 605 18.68 -18.76 12.05
N GLN A 606 19.40 -19.72 11.48
CA GLN A 606 19.76 -19.66 10.05
C GLN A 606 18.51 -19.76 9.18
N ARG A 607 17.57 -20.68 9.48
CA ARG A 607 16.32 -20.80 8.75
C ARG A 607 15.45 -19.55 8.87
N PHE A 608 15.43 -18.91 10.02
CA PHE A 608 14.78 -17.62 10.25
C PHE A 608 15.25 -16.57 9.24
N PHE A 609 16.55 -16.33 9.16
CA PHE A 609 17.10 -15.33 8.23
C PHE A 609 16.97 -15.73 6.76
N LEU A 610 17.08 -17.03 6.44
CA LEU A 610 16.84 -17.52 5.08
C LEU A 610 15.39 -17.30 4.63
N ALA A 611 14.42 -17.50 5.51
CA ALA A 611 13.00 -17.23 5.22
C ALA A 611 12.76 -15.74 4.92
N TRP A 612 13.39 -14.82 5.69
CA TRP A 612 13.38 -13.39 5.40
C TRP A 612 13.96 -13.08 4.02
N GLY A 613 15.12 -13.64 3.70
CA GLY A 613 15.72 -13.48 2.37
C GLY A 613 14.81 -13.98 1.24
N ARG A 614 14.07 -15.06 1.46
CA ARG A 614 13.15 -15.63 0.46
C ARG A 614 11.90 -14.78 0.22
N VAL A 615 11.28 -14.20 1.24
CA VAL A 615 10.07 -13.38 1.04
C VAL A 615 10.36 -12.08 0.32
N TRP A 616 11.61 -11.60 0.34
CA TRP A 616 12.04 -10.42 -0.41
C TRP A 616 12.74 -10.76 -1.74
N ALA A 617 12.88 -12.04 -2.09
CA ALA A 617 13.46 -12.44 -3.39
C ALA A 617 12.61 -11.87 -4.54
N SER A 618 13.24 -11.10 -5.43
CA SER A 618 12.57 -10.43 -6.55
C SER A 618 13.58 -10.01 -7.62
N ASN A 619 13.27 -10.29 -8.89
CA ASN A 619 13.89 -9.59 -10.01
C ASN A 619 13.05 -8.38 -10.35
N MET A 620 13.65 -7.23 -10.59
CA MET A 620 12.98 -5.96 -10.87
C MET A 620 13.55 -5.31 -12.14
N ALA A 621 12.69 -4.70 -12.95
CA ALA A 621 13.15 -3.84 -14.05
C ALA A 621 13.86 -2.61 -13.48
N PRO A 622 15.02 -2.19 -14.06
CA PRO A 622 15.75 -1.02 -13.56
C PRO A 622 14.92 0.27 -13.55
N GLU A 623 14.04 0.45 -14.51
CA GLU A 623 13.09 1.57 -14.59
C GLU A 623 12.16 1.57 -13.38
N TYR A 624 11.63 0.40 -13.00
CA TYR A 624 10.76 0.24 -11.87
C TYR A 624 11.46 0.50 -10.53
N VAL A 625 12.71 0.05 -10.38
CA VAL A 625 13.53 0.38 -9.20
C VAL A 625 13.67 1.90 -9.06
N LYS A 626 13.98 2.62 -10.14
CA LYS A 626 14.09 4.09 -10.13
C LYS A 626 12.75 4.77 -9.82
N TYR A 627 11.67 4.25 -10.40
CA TYR A 627 10.31 4.71 -10.09
C TYR A 627 10.01 4.58 -8.59
N LEU A 628 10.22 3.40 -8.00
CA LEU A 628 10.01 3.17 -6.56
C LEU A 628 10.85 4.11 -5.69
N LEU A 629 12.13 4.32 -6.01
CA LEU A 629 12.98 5.26 -5.27
C LEU A 629 12.47 6.71 -5.30
N THR A 630 11.68 7.07 -6.31
CA THR A 630 11.07 8.40 -6.43
C THR A 630 9.75 8.52 -5.67
N VAL A 631 8.93 7.46 -5.62
CA VAL A 631 7.54 7.55 -5.14
C VAL A 631 7.25 6.74 -3.88
N ASP A 632 8.02 5.68 -3.59
CA ASP A 632 7.77 4.73 -2.51
C ASP A 632 8.55 5.09 -1.24
N VAL A 633 7.96 4.79 -0.09
CA VAL A 633 8.59 4.94 1.23
C VAL A 633 9.38 3.70 1.65
N HIS A 634 9.26 2.59 0.90
CA HIS A 634 10.02 1.36 1.15
C HIS A 634 11.36 1.37 0.43
N SER A 635 12.35 0.78 1.07
CA SER A 635 13.61 0.45 0.40
C SER A 635 13.39 -0.70 -0.61
N PRO A 636 14.11 -0.73 -1.75
CA PRO A 636 14.06 -1.87 -2.67
C PRO A 636 14.40 -3.20 -1.97
N ASN A 637 13.81 -4.31 -2.44
CA ASN A 637 13.83 -5.62 -1.78
C ASN A 637 15.25 -6.08 -1.37
N MET A 638 16.27 -5.88 -2.21
CA MET A 638 17.64 -6.21 -1.86
C MET A 638 18.14 -5.41 -0.65
N ALA A 639 17.75 -4.14 -0.52
CA ALA A 639 18.12 -3.31 0.62
C ALA A 639 17.38 -3.71 1.90
N ARG A 640 16.14 -4.22 1.80
CA ARG A 640 15.39 -4.79 2.94
C ARG A 640 16.06 -6.05 3.53
N VAL A 641 16.93 -6.71 2.76
CA VAL A 641 17.74 -7.85 3.22
C VAL A 641 19.16 -7.40 3.57
N ASN A 642 19.93 -6.95 2.61
CA ASN A 642 21.35 -6.60 2.78
C ASN A 642 21.59 -5.29 3.56
N GLY A 643 20.58 -4.43 3.70
CA GLY A 643 20.64 -3.23 4.54
C GLY A 643 20.15 -3.47 5.97
N ALA A 644 19.14 -4.33 6.16
CA ALA A 644 18.56 -4.62 7.48
C ALA A 644 19.39 -5.64 8.28
N LEU A 645 19.80 -6.76 7.70
CA LEU A 645 20.51 -7.84 8.41
C LEU A 645 21.83 -7.41 9.05
N PRO A 646 22.66 -6.54 8.42
CA PRO A 646 23.89 -6.04 9.05
C PRO A 646 23.66 -5.23 10.33
N GLN A 647 22.44 -4.83 10.64
CA GLN A 647 22.10 -4.17 11.91
C GLN A 647 21.86 -5.17 13.06
N ILE A 648 21.77 -6.48 12.80
CA ILE A 648 21.28 -7.50 13.75
C ILE A 648 22.41 -8.40 14.23
N ASP A 649 22.80 -8.31 15.51
CA ASP A 649 23.92 -9.04 16.10
C ASP A 649 23.80 -10.57 15.94
N ALA A 650 22.59 -11.13 16.02
CA ALA A 650 22.33 -12.56 15.88
C ALA A 650 22.66 -13.09 14.47
N TRP A 651 22.47 -12.29 13.43
CA TRP A 651 22.82 -12.68 12.06
C TRP A 651 24.32 -12.91 11.90
N TYR A 652 25.16 -12.09 12.55
CA TYR A 652 26.62 -12.29 12.55
C TYR A 652 27.02 -13.65 13.15
N LYS A 653 26.36 -14.05 14.23
CA LYS A 653 26.59 -15.36 14.87
C LYS A 653 26.11 -16.50 13.98
N ALA A 654 24.90 -16.39 13.44
CA ALA A 654 24.29 -17.44 12.63
C ALA A 654 25.09 -17.78 11.37
N PHE A 655 25.72 -16.79 10.74
CA PHE A 655 26.42 -16.96 9.48
C PHE A 655 27.95 -16.69 9.58
N SER A 656 28.49 -16.56 10.80
CA SER A 656 29.90 -16.34 11.06
C SER A 656 30.51 -15.12 10.32
N VAL A 657 29.69 -14.07 10.20
CA VAL A 657 30.07 -12.82 9.51
C VAL A 657 31.10 -12.06 10.33
N LYS A 658 32.17 -11.61 9.70
CA LYS A 658 33.34 -11.02 10.36
C LYS A 658 33.92 -9.84 9.59
N LYS A 659 34.82 -9.11 10.25
CA LYS A 659 35.55 -8.00 9.63
C LYS A 659 36.26 -8.50 8.35
N GLY A 660 36.03 -7.78 7.27
CA GLY A 660 36.53 -8.12 5.92
C GLY A 660 35.43 -8.64 4.99
N ASP A 661 34.26 -9.08 5.52
CA ASP A 661 33.11 -9.38 4.71
C ASP A 661 32.41 -8.07 4.26
N LYS A 662 31.83 -8.04 3.06
CA LYS A 662 31.32 -6.80 2.46
C LYS A 662 30.15 -6.18 3.25
N LEU A 663 29.31 -7.02 3.86
CA LEU A 663 28.15 -6.58 4.66
C LEU A 663 28.52 -6.34 6.14
N PHE A 664 29.79 -6.43 6.51
CA PHE A 664 30.21 -6.22 7.89
C PHE A 664 30.09 -4.77 8.32
N LEU A 665 29.25 -4.49 9.30
CA LEU A 665 29.19 -3.22 10.03
C LEU A 665 29.84 -3.37 11.42
N PRO A 666 30.76 -2.49 11.82
CA PRO A 666 31.25 -2.43 13.20
C PRO A 666 30.07 -2.21 14.17
N LYS A 667 30.13 -2.82 15.35
CA LYS A 667 29.05 -2.79 16.33
C LYS A 667 28.55 -1.38 16.67
N ASN A 668 29.47 -0.40 16.75
CA ASN A 668 29.18 1.00 17.02
C ASN A 668 28.53 1.74 15.84
N LYS A 669 28.41 1.11 14.67
CA LYS A 669 27.70 1.63 13.47
C LYS A 669 26.40 0.89 13.19
N ARG A 670 25.99 -0.06 14.04
CA ARG A 670 24.70 -0.72 13.94
C ARG A 670 23.63 0.10 14.65
N ALA A 671 22.46 0.18 14.03
CA ALA A 671 21.32 0.86 14.63
C ALA A 671 20.62 -0.09 15.63
N HIS A 672 20.94 0.05 16.91
CA HIS A 672 20.28 -0.69 17.98
C HIS A 672 19.08 0.13 18.48
N ILE A 673 17.91 -0.07 17.89
CA ILE A 673 16.67 0.62 18.26
C ILE A 673 15.89 -0.26 19.24
N TRP A 674 15.52 -1.48 18.85
CA TRP A 674 14.76 -2.47 19.65
C TRP A 674 15.56 -3.72 19.96
#